data_6b66014b0ddab1f14fa4682b1a4dbc6d
#
_entry.id   6b66014b0ddab1f14fa4682b1a4dbc6d
#
_cell.length_a   1.000
_cell.length_b   1.000
_cell.length_c   1.000
_cell.angle_alpha   90.00
_cell.angle_beta   90.00
_cell.angle_gamma   90.00
#
_symmetry.space_group_name_H-M   'P 1'
#
loop_
_entity.id
_entity.type
_entity.pdbx_description
1 polymer ?
#
loop_
_entity_poly.entity_id
_entity_poly.type
_entity_poly.pdbx_seq_one_letter_code
_entity_poly.pdbx_strand_id
1 'polypeptide(L)'
;MSGRFLAPNDKVQFHGRYWVVAGVNNAGDTVFQSSDNGQYTTMTEVEIKTAYTSGELKPIAGGKTPKRQVTDILDISPKHQEEFQRRQDYLRLVQARISNPTRRELERNIKIIGALLGDPIPPSVGTFYRWKRAEDEARAMGACAVPGHARKGNHTNRVSPEVQEIIRRKLAKDYLSDRRLSLANVWKDIVAIVDEENAKRSEEERFPLPGIGAVRRALRRTFSPHEICIKREGRIAADRKFRIAGKSLAPDYPMQFVQIDHTVSDQIGLDEDLIAILGRLYVAAASDVYSGMIVGLQVGFVPPSTASLFSLIRNMILPKTYVQERWPEIQTVWECDGLASHLGVDRGNDLLSKPHIALGHEFQMEIGVCGARRPYQKGGIENFFGLLSRNFSRRIPGATFSNPVERGEYNSMKRACLAYTDIVRLLHQWVIEVHANQPRNEDESRTRRELWNEGLSKRPHIPPRPIADLGVFMAGRAQPTLNGKGVRINNQFYRSTELELLRRRIGDKKVRVRFDPADMGEAQVFDHQNDLWIPVYNVDPLHHGRSLYQLQLERRARLGTESAAERALRSAKHQVKFQQELDATIERSKGGGGKRQKMNARASGIGVQAHSNIGKFAMTKKSDLPTVHNRSKNADDCVDMREFRDDDAE
;
A
#
# COMPACT_ATOMS: atom_id res chain seq x y z
N MET A 1 -20.99 -0.96 41.90
CA MET A 1 -20.85 0.14 40.94
C MET A 1 -20.29 1.34 41.69
N SER A 2 -18.98 1.60 41.63
CA SER A 2 -18.39 2.80 42.23
C SER A 2 -18.74 3.97 41.31
N GLY A 3 -19.63 4.85 41.80
CA GLY A 3 -20.01 6.08 41.09
C GLY A 3 -18.76 6.93 40.88
N ARG A 4 -18.43 7.24 39.63
CA ARG A 4 -17.36 8.18 39.28
C ARG A 4 -17.70 9.56 39.83
N PHE A 5 -16.69 10.27 40.30
CA PHE A 5 -16.84 11.59 40.92
C PHE A 5 -17.32 12.66 39.93
N LEU A 6 -16.99 12.54 38.64
CA LEU A 6 -17.42 13.43 37.55
C LEU A 6 -18.02 12.63 36.41
N ALA A 7 -19.09 13.11 35.81
CA ALA A 7 -19.76 12.52 34.66
C ALA A 7 -19.34 13.24 33.34
N PRO A 8 -19.45 12.58 32.18
CA PRO A 8 -19.25 13.22 30.87
C PRO A 8 -20.15 14.45 30.71
N ASN A 9 -19.59 15.53 30.19
CA ASN A 9 -20.16 16.88 30.09
C ASN A 9 -20.22 17.69 31.37
N ASP A 10 -19.76 17.19 32.50
CA ASP A 10 -19.61 18.03 33.68
C ASP A 10 -18.59 19.13 33.42
N LYS A 11 -18.90 20.32 33.97
CA LYS A 11 -18.07 21.50 33.85
C LYS A 11 -17.33 21.74 35.15
N VAL A 12 -16.05 21.95 35.04
CA VAL A 12 -15.19 22.21 36.20
C VAL A 12 -14.29 23.41 35.93
N GLN A 13 -13.93 24.11 36.99
CA GLN A 13 -12.88 25.11 36.98
C GLN A 13 -11.64 24.48 37.63
N PHE A 14 -10.48 24.49 36.91
CA PHE A 14 -9.23 23.97 37.38
C PHE A 14 -8.09 24.92 37.00
N HIS A 15 -7.29 25.36 37.96
CA HIS A 15 -6.27 26.40 37.82
C HIS A 15 -6.75 27.65 37.11
N GLY A 16 -7.94 28.14 37.50
CA GLY A 16 -8.54 29.35 36.94
C GLY A 16 -9.13 29.22 35.53
N ARG A 17 -8.98 28.03 34.88
CA ARG A 17 -9.54 27.74 33.55
C ARG A 17 -10.77 26.86 33.62
N TYR A 18 -11.60 26.94 32.59
CA TYR A 18 -12.82 26.16 32.48
C TYR A 18 -12.58 24.90 31.61
N TRP A 19 -13.03 23.78 32.13
CA TRP A 19 -12.87 22.47 31.49
C TRP A 19 -14.23 21.76 31.45
N VAL A 20 -14.40 20.92 30.42
CA VAL A 20 -15.55 20.03 30.27
C VAL A 20 -15.01 18.60 30.29
N VAL A 21 -15.66 17.74 31.04
CA VAL A 21 -15.34 16.30 31.04
C VAL A 21 -15.73 15.71 29.68
N ALA A 22 -14.75 15.35 28.87
CA ALA A 22 -14.95 14.79 27.54
C ALA A 22 -15.26 13.28 27.56
N GLY A 23 -14.80 12.57 28.59
CA GLY A 23 -14.99 11.13 28.73
C GLY A 23 -13.88 10.47 29.56
N VAL A 24 -13.61 9.22 29.25
CA VAL A 24 -12.57 8.42 29.91
C VAL A 24 -11.75 7.73 28.83
N ASN A 25 -10.44 7.70 29.02
CA ASN A 25 -9.52 6.99 28.13
C ASN A 25 -9.50 5.48 28.41
N ASN A 26 -8.77 4.74 27.59
CA ASN A 26 -8.63 3.29 27.73
C ASN A 26 -7.90 2.85 29.01
N ALA A 27 -7.16 3.77 29.66
CA ALA A 27 -6.48 3.53 30.92
C ALA A 27 -7.37 3.78 32.15
N GLY A 28 -8.57 4.29 31.94
CA GLY A 28 -9.53 4.61 33.01
C GLY A 28 -9.46 6.05 33.52
N ASP A 29 -8.56 6.90 32.98
CA ASP A 29 -8.41 8.28 33.42
C ASP A 29 -9.47 9.17 32.80
N THR A 30 -9.90 10.19 33.54
CA THR A 30 -10.86 11.18 33.06
C THR A 30 -10.18 12.17 32.12
N VAL A 31 -10.76 12.34 30.95
CA VAL A 31 -10.29 13.28 29.92
C VAL A 31 -11.08 14.59 30.04
N PHE A 32 -10.36 15.68 30.21
CA PHE A 32 -10.91 17.03 30.24
C PHE A 32 -10.57 17.75 28.94
N GLN A 33 -11.53 18.49 28.41
CA GLN A 33 -11.35 19.40 27.29
C GLN A 33 -11.45 20.84 27.78
N SER A 34 -10.42 21.64 27.52
CA SER A 34 -10.45 23.07 27.84
C SER A 34 -11.51 23.78 27.04
N SER A 35 -12.34 24.59 27.73
CA SER A 35 -13.36 25.41 27.09
C SER A 35 -12.78 26.60 26.31
N ASP A 36 -11.52 26.98 26.59
CA ASP A 36 -10.87 28.16 26.03
C ASP A 36 -10.18 27.86 24.69
N ASN A 37 -9.37 26.78 24.64
CA ASN A 37 -8.52 26.46 23.48
C ASN A 37 -8.74 25.05 22.92
N GLY A 38 -9.67 24.26 23.50
CA GLY A 38 -9.97 22.91 23.07
C GLY A 38 -8.89 21.87 23.37
N GLN A 39 -7.82 22.22 24.10
CA GLN A 39 -6.78 21.27 24.52
C GLN A 39 -7.35 20.22 25.46
N TYR A 40 -6.79 19.02 25.38
CA TYR A 40 -7.14 17.92 26.26
C TYR A 40 -6.08 17.71 27.34
N THR A 41 -6.54 17.40 28.53
CA THR A 41 -5.71 16.91 29.63
C THR A 41 -6.35 15.69 30.26
N THR A 42 -5.57 14.83 30.87
CA THR A 42 -6.05 13.62 31.55
C THR A 42 -5.67 13.70 33.01
N MET A 43 -6.57 13.24 33.87
CA MET A 43 -6.31 13.10 35.30
C MET A 43 -6.84 11.76 35.79
N THR A 44 -6.08 11.12 36.65
CA THR A 44 -6.52 9.92 37.36
C THR A 44 -7.61 10.28 38.38
N GLU A 45 -8.40 9.30 38.80
CA GLU A 45 -9.43 9.53 39.82
C GLU A 45 -8.86 10.03 41.15
N VAL A 46 -7.63 9.62 41.47
CA VAL A 46 -6.91 10.07 42.69
C VAL A 46 -6.52 11.55 42.58
N GLU A 47 -5.98 11.98 41.44
CA GLU A 47 -5.65 13.38 41.18
C GLU A 47 -6.86 14.28 41.21
N ILE A 48 -7.99 13.84 40.64
CA ILE A 48 -9.25 14.56 40.66
C ILE A 48 -9.75 14.77 42.10
N LYS A 49 -9.72 13.70 42.92
CA LYS A 49 -10.11 13.78 44.35
C LYS A 49 -9.20 14.70 45.11
N THR A 50 -7.89 14.63 44.88
CA THR A 50 -6.89 15.49 45.52
C THR A 50 -7.11 16.95 45.14
N ALA A 51 -7.25 17.25 43.84
CA ALA A 51 -7.49 18.62 43.36
C ALA A 51 -8.85 19.19 43.81
N TYR A 52 -9.84 18.33 44.01
CA TYR A 52 -11.12 18.74 44.60
C TYR A 52 -11.00 19.08 46.08
N THR A 53 -10.28 18.24 46.81
CA THR A 53 -10.07 18.42 48.24
C THR A 53 -9.20 19.64 48.55
N SER A 54 -8.18 19.94 47.70
CA SER A 54 -7.35 21.15 47.79
C SER A 54 -8.10 22.43 47.35
N GLY A 55 -9.28 22.29 46.74
CA GLY A 55 -10.05 23.41 46.20
C GLY A 55 -9.55 23.99 44.87
N GLU A 56 -8.59 23.34 44.24
CA GLU A 56 -8.06 23.70 42.95
C GLU A 56 -9.03 23.32 41.82
N LEU A 57 -9.78 22.22 41.97
CA LEU A 57 -10.84 21.79 41.06
C LEU A 57 -12.21 22.08 41.69
N LYS A 58 -12.98 22.92 41.04
CA LYS A 58 -14.33 23.32 41.50
C LYS A 58 -15.39 22.91 40.45
N PRO A 59 -16.34 22.03 40.77
CA PRO A 59 -17.49 21.77 39.91
C PRO A 59 -18.33 23.02 39.73
N ILE A 60 -18.80 23.27 38.53
CA ILE A 60 -19.67 24.40 38.22
C ILE A 60 -21.10 23.90 38.16
N ALA A 61 -21.86 24.12 39.25
CA ALA A 61 -23.28 23.75 39.29
C ALA A 61 -24.09 24.65 38.35
N GLY A 62 -24.67 24.07 37.30
CA GLY A 62 -25.76 24.67 36.49
C GLY A 62 -25.49 26.04 35.85
N GLY A 63 -24.29 26.57 35.91
CA GLY A 63 -23.93 27.90 35.42
C GLY A 63 -23.81 27.97 33.89
N LYS A 64 -24.35 29.05 33.30
CA LYS A 64 -24.06 29.41 31.91
C LYS A 64 -22.56 29.49 31.74
N THR A 65 -21.99 28.65 30.90
CA THR A 65 -20.58 28.77 30.47
C THR A 65 -20.33 30.19 30.04
N PRO A 66 -19.27 30.87 30.54
CA PRO A 66 -18.93 32.20 30.03
C PRO A 66 -18.78 32.05 28.50
N LYS A 67 -19.45 32.94 27.77
CA LYS A 67 -19.40 32.90 26.31
C LYS A 67 -17.94 33.06 25.91
N ARG A 68 -17.39 32.09 25.18
CA ARG A 68 -16.02 32.13 24.64
C ARG A 68 -15.76 33.48 24.01
N GLN A 69 -14.83 34.23 24.56
CA GLN A 69 -14.37 35.47 23.93
C GLN A 69 -13.26 35.08 22.94
N VAL A 70 -13.29 35.71 21.79
CA VAL A 70 -12.21 35.53 20.80
C VAL A 70 -10.97 36.19 21.39
N THR A 71 -9.91 35.46 21.55
CA THR A 71 -8.64 35.93 22.13
C THR A 71 -7.62 36.29 21.06
N ASP A 72 -7.82 35.85 19.83
CA ASP A 72 -6.94 36.11 18.70
C ASP A 72 -7.57 37.10 17.73
N ILE A 73 -6.83 38.15 17.38
CA ILE A 73 -7.25 39.18 16.41
C ILE A 73 -7.43 38.55 15.01
N LEU A 74 -6.73 37.44 14.69
CA LEU A 74 -6.89 36.73 13.43
C LEU A 74 -8.23 36.02 13.27
N ASP A 75 -8.94 35.77 14.38
CA ASP A 75 -10.30 35.22 14.35
C ASP A 75 -11.37 36.27 14.00
N ILE A 76 -10.99 37.56 13.93
CA ILE A 76 -11.88 38.64 13.62
C ILE A 76 -11.93 38.86 12.10
N SER A 77 -13.11 38.91 11.50
CA SER A 77 -13.21 39.21 10.07
C SER A 77 -12.58 40.56 9.74
N PRO A 78 -11.94 40.74 8.57
CA PRO A 78 -11.23 41.97 8.21
C PRO A 78 -12.09 43.22 8.39
N LYS A 79 -13.37 43.14 8.05
CA LYS A 79 -14.34 44.23 8.22
C LYS A 79 -14.50 44.67 9.67
N HIS A 80 -14.31 43.80 10.65
CA HIS A 80 -14.46 44.10 12.06
C HIS A 80 -13.13 44.38 12.76
N GLN A 81 -11.99 44.11 12.09
CA GLN A 81 -10.65 44.44 12.62
C GLN A 81 -10.47 45.96 12.75
N GLU A 82 -10.93 46.73 11.75
CA GLU A 82 -10.89 48.19 11.79
C GLU A 82 -11.69 48.77 13.00
N GLU A 83 -12.89 48.25 13.24
CA GLU A 83 -13.68 48.64 14.38
C GLU A 83 -13.05 48.21 15.72
N PHE A 84 -12.43 47.04 15.76
CA PHE A 84 -11.68 46.62 16.93
C PHE A 84 -10.50 47.53 17.19
N GLN A 85 -9.67 47.82 16.16
CA GLN A 85 -8.54 48.72 16.26
C GLN A 85 -8.96 50.12 16.73
N ARG A 86 -10.01 50.68 16.11
CA ARG A 86 -10.59 51.95 16.51
C ARG A 86 -10.93 51.97 18.00
N ARG A 87 -11.57 50.93 18.56
CA ARG A 87 -11.90 50.84 19.98
C ARG A 87 -10.66 50.83 20.86
N GLN A 88 -9.67 50.03 20.50
CA GLN A 88 -8.41 49.91 21.23
C GLN A 88 -7.63 51.24 21.23
N ASP A 89 -7.60 51.96 20.10
CA ASP A 89 -6.94 53.26 20.01
C ASP A 89 -7.59 54.31 20.93
N TYR A 90 -8.93 54.41 20.96
CA TYR A 90 -9.61 55.29 21.91
C TYR A 90 -9.33 54.92 23.36
N LEU A 91 -9.40 53.65 23.71
CA LEU A 91 -9.13 53.17 25.09
C LEU A 91 -7.69 53.51 25.50
N ARG A 92 -6.72 53.22 24.65
CA ARG A 92 -5.28 53.46 24.89
C ARG A 92 -4.98 54.95 25.02
N LEU A 93 -5.46 55.76 24.07
CA LEU A 93 -5.12 57.19 24.02
C LEU A 93 -5.80 58.00 25.14
N VAL A 94 -7.03 57.65 25.53
CA VAL A 94 -7.67 58.27 26.69
C VAL A 94 -6.96 57.90 27.97
N GLN A 95 -6.62 56.64 28.18
CA GLN A 95 -5.89 56.20 29.39
C GLN A 95 -4.50 56.83 29.50
N ALA A 96 -3.80 57.03 28.38
CA ALA A 96 -2.49 57.69 28.36
C ALA A 96 -2.55 59.19 28.72
N ARG A 97 -3.68 59.84 28.48
CA ARG A 97 -3.82 61.28 28.70
C ARG A 97 -4.37 61.66 30.08
N ILE A 98 -5.24 60.86 30.61
CA ILE A 98 -5.97 61.22 31.83
C ILE A 98 -6.24 60.03 32.71
N SER A 99 -5.86 60.12 33.98
CA SER A 99 -6.24 59.19 35.03
C SER A 99 -7.51 59.69 35.75
N ASN A 100 -8.57 58.90 35.77
CA ASN A 100 -9.86 59.21 36.42
C ASN A 100 -10.55 60.52 35.95
N PRO A 101 -10.88 60.64 34.64
CA PRO A 101 -11.49 61.86 34.11
C PRO A 101 -12.89 62.08 34.62
N THR A 102 -13.25 63.35 34.85
CA THR A 102 -14.63 63.76 34.97
C THR A 102 -15.37 63.58 33.64
N ARG A 103 -16.71 63.53 33.67
CA ARG A 103 -17.50 63.34 32.44
C ARG A 103 -17.22 64.41 31.37
N ARG A 104 -17.05 65.68 31.79
CA ARG A 104 -16.73 66.80 30.89
C ARG A 104 -15.33 66.71 30.29
N GLU A 105 -14.37 66.36 31.09
CA GLU A 105 -12.97 66.12 30.61
C GLU A 105 -12.87 64.95 29.64
N LEU A 106 -13.56 63.85 29.93
CA LEU A 106 -13.63 62.71 29.05
C LEU A 106 -14.25 63.07 27.69
N GLU A 107 -15.37 63.82 27.68
CA GLU A 107 -16.02 64.29 26.46
C GLU A 107 -15.08 65.15 25.61
N ARG A 108 -14.38 66.11 26.24
CA ARG A 108 -13.40 66.95 25.55
C ARG A 108 -12.27 66.13 24.96
N ASN A 109 -11.72 65.15 25.69
CA ASN A 109 -10.64 64.32 25.23
C ASN A 109 -11.06 63.36 24.12
N ILE A 110 -12.25 62.79 24.18
CA ILE A 110 -12.77 61.95 23.09
C ILE A 110 -12.85 62.77 21.79
N LYS A 111 -13.30 64.04 21.83
CA LYS A 111 -13.33 64.90 20.65
C LYS A 111 -11.93 65.20 20.10
N ILE A 112 -10.96 65.50 20.99
CA ILE A 112 -9.57 65.72 20.61
C ILE A 112 -8.94 64.47 19.97
N ILE A 113 -9.19 63.29 20.55
CA ILE A 113 -8.69 62.03 20.04
C ILE A 113 -9.37 61.66 18.72
N GLY A 114 -10.66 61.98 18.58
CA GLY A 114 -11.37 61.79 17.32
C GLY A 114 -10.76 62.60 16.20
N ALA A 115 -10.44 63.87 16.46
CA ALA A 115 -9.72 64.71 15.50
C ALA A 115 -8.31 64.18 15.18
N LEU A 116 -7.56 63.66 16.17
CA LEU A 116 -6.24 63.06 15.99
C LEU A 116 -6.29 61.77 15.15
N LEU A 117 -7.32 60.95 15.32
CA LEU A 117 -7.52 59.70 14.58
C LEU A 117 -8.22 59.90 13.23
N GLY A 118 -8.62 61.14 12.90
CA GLY A 118 -9.39 61.42 11.69
C GLY A 118 -10.80 60.75 11.73
N ASP A 119 -11.34 60.47 12.90
CA ASP A 119 -12.65 59.84 13.06
C ASP A 119 -13.79 60.86 12.95
N PRO A 120 -14.61 60.83 11.89
CA PRO A 120 -15.67 61.79 11.68
C PRO A 120 -16.80 61.70 12.72
N ILE A 121 -16.93 60.54 13.40
CA ILE A 121 -17.99 60.29 14.39
C ILE A 121 -17.38 59.71 15.67
N PRO A 122 -16.76 60.52 16.55
CA PRO A 122 -16.19 60.06 17.81
C PRO A 122 -17.24 59.37 18.70
N PRO A 123 -16.85 58.36 19.51
CA PRO A 123 -17.77 57.68 20.38
C PRO A 123 -18.32 58.61 21.46
N SER A 124 -19.57 58.42 21.86
CA SER A 124 -20.13 59.13 23.02
C SER A 124 -19.46 58.63 24.31
N VAL A 125 -19.49 59.45 25.36
CA VAL A 125 -18.99 59.10 26.71
C VAL A 125 -19.59 57.77 27.19
N GLY A 126 -20.87 57.53 26.97
CA GLY A 126 -21.53 56.27 27.34
C GLY A 126 -21.04 55.07 26.50
N THR A 127 -20.70 55.32 25.23
CA THR A 127 -20.11 54.27 24.37
C THR A 127 -18.69 53.93 24.81
N PHE A 128 -17.89 54.93 25.16
CA PHE A 128 -16.53 54.73 25.67
C PHE A 128 -16.53 53.93 26.98
N TYR A 129 -17.38 54.24 27.96
CA TYR A 129 -17.50 53.47 29.21
C TYR A 129 -17.95 52.03 28.95
N ARG A 130 -18.85 51.80 27.99
CA ARG A 130 -19.19 50.41 27.61
C ARG A 130 -18.00 49.65 27.02
N TRP A 131 -17.19 50.29 26.19
CA TRP A 131 -15.96 49.68 25.66
C TRP A 131 -14.95 49.41 26.75
N LYS A 132 -14.72 50.38 27.64
CA LYS A 132 -13.79 50.25 28.79
C LYS A 132 -14.20 49.09 29.68
N ARG A 133 -15.47 49.03 30.08
CA ARG A 133 -15.97 47.94 30.93
C ARG A 133 -15.83 46.59 30.26
N ALA A 134 -16.15 46.46 28.96
CA ALA A 134 -16.00 45.24 28.23
C ALA A 134 -14.53 44.80 28.11
N GLU A 135 -13.60 45.75 27.95
CA GLU A 135 -12.15 45.50 27.91
C GLU A 135 -11.63 45.08 29.29
N ASP A 136 -12.04 45.73 30.36
CA ASP A 136 -11.65 45.38 31.74
C ASP A 136 -12.14 43.96 32.10
N GLU A 137 -13.40 43.63 31.75
CA GLU A 137 -13.97 42.28 31.92
C GLU A 137 -13.21 41.24 31.08
N ALA A 138 -12.83 41.57 29.85
CA ALA A 138 -12.07 40.65 28.96
C ALA A 138 -10.63 40.44 29.46
N ARG A 139 -9.95 41.53 29.91
CA ARG A 139 -8.59 41.45 30.47
C ARG A 139 -8.53 40.61 31.73
N ALA A 140 -9.54 40.69 32.58
CA ALA A 140 -9.64 39.83 33.77
C ALA A 140 -9.69 38.32 33.42
N MET A 141 -10.10 38.00 32.19
CA MET A 141 -10.10 36.62 31.64
C MET A 141 -8.94 36.32 30.69
N GLY A 142 -7.92 37.21 30.61
CA GLY A 142 -6.78 37.04 29.70
C GLY A 142 -7.13 37.18 28.20
N ALA A 143 -8.16 37.98 27.89
CA ALA A 143 -8.67 38.17 26.53
C ALA A 143 -8.83 39.67 26.19
N CYS A 144 -9.12 39.98 24.93
CA CYS A 144 -9.51 41.31 24.47
C CYS A 144 -11.01 41.40 24.17
N ALA A 145 -11.62 42.60 24.38
CA ALA A 145 -13.04 42.82 24.08
C ALA A 145 -13.28 42.98 22.57
N VAL A 146 -13.62 41.88 21.91
CA VAL A 146 -13.94 41.88 20.48
C VAL A 146 -15.37 42.39 20.22
N PRO A 147 -15.61 43.19 19.15
CA PRO A 147 -16.95 43.62 18.76
C PRO A 147 -17.89 42.42 18.54
N GLY A 148 -19.04 42.40 19.21
CA GLY A 148 -19.96 41.25 19.20
C GLY A 148 -20.81 41.10 17.93
N HIS A 149 -20.29 41.44 16.75
CA HIS A 149 -21.04 41.39 15.49
C HIS A 149 -21.47 39.99 15.07
N ALA A 150 -20.66 38.98 15.38
CA ALA A 150 -20.98 37.57 15.13
C ALA A 150 -22.20 37.08 15.98
N ARG A 151 -22.57 37.83 17.01
CA ARG A 151 -23.71 37.53 17.90
C ARG A 151 -24.98 38.30 17.53
N LYS A 152 -24.91 39.18 16.52
CA LYS A 152 -26.08 39.93 16.04
C LYS A 152 -26.95 39.01 15.19
N GLY A 153 -28.24 39.07 15.37
CA GLY A 153 -29.26 38.33 14.62
C GLY A 153 -30.11 37.40 15.48
N ASN A 154 -31.15 36.88 14.88
CA ASN A 154 -32.01 35.90 15.54
C ASN A 154 -31.37 34.50 15.43
N HIS A 155 -30.88 33.98 16.53
CA HIS A 155 -30.26 32.64 16.63
C HIS A 155 -31.29 31.56 17.06
N THR A 156 -32.56 31.91 17.27
CA THR A 156 -33.60 30.92 17.59
C THR A 156 -33.92 30.07 16.37
N ASN A 157 -34.21 28.80 16.61
CA ASN A 157 -34.61 27.92 15.53
C ASN A 157 -36.04 28.24 15.09
N ARG A 158 -36.22 28.56 13.82
CA ARG A 158 -37.55 28.90 13.27
C ARG A 158 -38.40 27.68 12.91
N VAL A 159 -37.79 26.47 12.99
CA VAL A 159 -38.46 25.19 12.71
C VAL A 159 -39.05 24.68 14.02
N SER A 160 -40.31 24.26 14.01
CA SER A 160 -40.96 23.70 15.21
C SER A 160 -40.23 22.45 15.73
N PRO A 161 -40.33 22.14 17.04
CA PRO A 161 -39.65 20.96 17.61
C PRO A 161 -40.07 19.66 16.94
N GLU A 162 -41.33 19.51 16.56
CA GLU A 162 -41.87 18.33 15.89
C GLU A 162 -41.24 18.12 14.51
N VAL A 163 -41.19 19.19 13.72
CA VAL A 163 -40.54 19.14 12.39
C VAL A 163 -39.02 18.91 12.51
N GLN A 164 -38.39 19.46 13.56
CA GLN A 164 -36.97 19.16 13.83
C GLN A 164 -36.74 17.67 14.10
N GLU A 165 -37.65 17.03 14.84
CA GLU A 165 -37.54 15.60 15.12
C GLU A 165 -37.76 14.74 13.84
N ILE A 166 -38.71 15.13 12.98
CA ILE A 166 -38.90 14.50 11.66
C ILE A 166 -37.61 14.60 10.83
N ILE A 167 -37.03 15.81 10.76
CA ILE A 167 -35.78 16.06 10.05
C ILE A 167 -34.66 15.17 10.63
N ARG A 168 -34.47 15.14 11.95
CA ARG A 168 -33.46 14.38 12.64
C ARG A 168 -33.58 12.87 12.33
N ARG A 169 -34.79 12.33 12.47
CA ARG A 169 -35.08 10.91 12.23
C ARG A 169 -34.82 10.51 10.77
N LYS A 170 -35.25 11.33 9.82
CA LYS A 170 -35.03 11.07 8.39
C LYS A 170 -33.56 11.19 8.01
N LEU A 171 -32.84 12.17 8.53
CA LEU A 171 -31.41 12.29 8.34
C LEU A 171 -30.67 11.07 8.89
N ALA A 172 -31.02 10.62 10.10
CA ALA A 172 -30.39 9.46 10.73
C ALA A 172 -30.66 8.15 9.96
N LYS A 173 -31.89 7.97 9.44
CA LYS A 173 -32.30 6.74 8.77
C LYS A 173 -31.87 6.67 7.29
N ASP A 174 -32.08 7.72 6.54
CA ASP A 174 -31.99 7.70 5.08
C ASP A 174 -30.70 8.37 4.56
N TYR A 175 -30.32 9.52 5.13
CA TYR A 175 -29.09 10.21 4.72
C TYR A 175 -27.82 9.53 5.24
N LEU A 176 -27.84 9.12 6.51
CA LEU A 176 -26.72 8.41 7.16
C LEU A 176 -26.79 6.91 6.87
N SER A 177 -26.86 6.55 5.60
CA SER A 177 -26.89 5.17 5.13
C SER A 177 -25.85 4.95 4.03
N ASP A 178 -25.49 3.70 3.82
CA ASP A 178 -24.58 3.24 2.76
C ASP A 178 -25.13 3.45 1.34
N ARG A 179 -26.46 3.66 1.21
CA ARG A 179 -27.09 4.03 -0.06
C ARG A 179 -26.67 5.41 -0.57
N ARG A 180 -26.08 6.26 0.29
CA ARG A 180 -25.55 7.58 -0.05
C ARG A 180 -26.57 8.51 -0.75
N LEU A 181 -27.83 8.46 -0.35
CA LEU A 181 -28.88 9.33 -0.89
C LEU A 181 -28.44 10.79 -0.85
N SER A 182 -28.83 11.57 -1.87
CA SER A 182 -28.55 13.00 -1.89
C SER A 182 -29.38 13.74 -0.83
N LEU A 183 -28.84 14.83 -0.29
CA LEU A 183 -29.59 15.65 0.67
C LEU A 183 -30.89 16.19 0.08
N ALA A 184 -30.91 16.43 -1.24
CA ALA A 184 -32.10 16.90 -1.95
C ALA A 184 -33.21 15.84 -1.96
N ASN A 185 -32.87 14.57 -2.14
CA ASN A 185 -33.86 13.49 -2.11
C ASN A 185 -34.47 13.33 -0.71
N VAL A 186 -33.60 13.30 0.32
CA VAL A 186 -34.05 13.20 1.72
C VAL A 186 -34.89 14.41 2.12
N TRP A 187 -34.58 15.62 1.61
CA TRP A 187 -35.38 16.80 1.82
C TRP A 187 -36.79 16.67 1.21
N LYS A 188 -36.92 16.15 -0.01
CA LYS A 188 -38.23 15.89 -0.64
C LYS A 188 -39.10 14.95 0.20
N ASP A 189 -38.48 13.88 0.72
CA ASP A 189 -39.18 12.94 1.61
C ASP A 189 -39.62 13.60 2.91
N ILE A 190 -38.78 14.48 3.49
CA ILE A 190 -39.12 15.25 4.70
C ILE A 190 -40.29 16.17 4.42
N VAL A 191 -40.30 16.89 3.28
CA VAL A 191 -41.38 17.77 2.89
C VAL A 191 -42.69 17.00 2.75
N ALA A 192 -42.69 15.83 2.09
CA ALA A 192 -43.86 14.97 1.94
C ALA A 192 -44.43 14.54 3.29
N ILE A 193 -43.57 14.11 4.24
CA ILE A 193 -44.00 13.70 5.57
C ILE A 193 -44.63 14.88 6.36
N VAL A 194 -44.02 16.09 6.27
CA VAL A 194 -44.56 17.28 6.95
C VAL A 194 -45.88 17.66 6.32
N ASP A 195 -46.05 17.51 5.01
CA ASP A 195 -47.32 17.79 4.32
C ASP A 195 -48.42 16.78 4.72
N GLU A 196 -48.10 15.48 4.81
CA GLU A 196 -49.01 14.45 5.33
C GLU A 196 -49.45 14.73 6.78
N GLU A 197 -48.54 15.22 7.64
CA GLU A 197 -48.88 15.61 9.01
C GLU A 197 -49.74 16.89 9.03
N ASN A 198 -49.52 17.83 8.13
CA ASN A 198 -50.33 19.05 7.97
C ASN A 198 -51.74 18.71 7.49
N ALA A 199 -51.94 17.69 6.68
CA ALA A 199 -53.26 17.26 6.22
C ALA A 199 -54.19 16.80 7.39
N LYS A 200 -53.61 16.41 8.52
CA LYS A 200 -54.34 15.99 9.74
C LYS A 200 -54.63 17.14 10.69
N ARG A 201 -54.21 18.37 10.38
CA ARG A 201 -54.28 19.55 11.26
C ARG A 201 -55.21 20.61 10.70
N SER A 202 -55.75 21.43 11.58
CA SER A 202 -56.44 22.65 11.18
C SER A 202 -55.51 23.63 10.48
N GLU A 203 -56.03 24.52 9.68
CA GLU A 203 -55.25 25.46 8.88
C GLU A 203 -54.32 26.35 9.72
N GLU A 204 -54.73 26.71 10.92
CA GLU A 204 -53.97 27.53 11.88
C GLU A 204 -52.84 26.76 12.59
N GLU A 205 -52.92 25.44 12.66
CA GLU A 205 -51.93 24.57 13.34
C GLU A 205 -50.91 23.96 12.38
N ARG A 206 -50.97 24.28 11.08
CA ARG A 206 -50.05 23.73 10.07
C ARG A 206 -48.64 24.25 10.26
N PHE A 207 -47.70 23.33 10.13
CA PHE A 207 -46.29 23.68 10.14
C PHE A 207 -45.84 24.25 8.78
N PRO A 208 -45.02 25.30 8.78
CA PRO A 208 -44.37 25.75 7.55
C PRO A 208 -43.44 24.64 7.01
N LEU A 209 -43.51 24.36 5.71
CA LEU A 209 -42.67 23.36 5.05
C LEU A 209 -41.20 23.76 5.17
N PRO A 210 -40.33 22.83 5.62
CA PRO A 210 -38.91 23.13 5.79
C PRO A 210 -38.17 23.24 4.45
N GLY A 211 -37.49 24.36 4.22
CA GLY A 211 -36.60 24.50 3.07
C GLY A 211 -35.32 23.64 3.23
N ILE A 212 -34.69 23.27 2.11
CA ILE A 212 -33.43 22.49 2.09
C ILE A 212 -32.33 23.13 2.96
N GLY A 213 -32.30 24.45 3.07
CA GLY A 213 -31.37 25.18 3.96
C GLY A 213 -31.55 24.85 5.44
N ALA A 214 -32.82 24.63 5.90
CA ALA A 214 -33.09 24.21 7.26
C ALA A 214 -32.58 22.78 7.51
N VAL A 215 -32.82 21.87 6.60
CA VAL A 215 -32.31 20.47 6.67
C VAL A 215 -30.79 20.44 6.68
N ARG A 216 -30.11 21.24 5.84
CA ARG A 216 -28.65 21.37 5.81
C ARG A 216 -28.08 21.90 7.13
N ARG A 217 -28.72 22.88 7.74
CA ARG A 217 -28.32 23.39 9.07
C ARG A 217 -28.55 22.36 10.17
N ALA A 218 -29.67 21.64 10.13
CA ALA A 218 -29.95 20.55 11.05
C ALA A 218 -28.90 19.45 10.95
N LEU A 219 -28.52 19.01 9.73
CA LEU A 219 -27.46 18.03 9.50
C LEU A 219 -26.16 18.45 10.17
N ARG A 220 -25.69 19.68 9.94
CA ARG A 220 -24.43 20.20 10.50
C ARG A 220 -24.45 20.39 12.02
N ARG A 221 -25.62 20.60 12.61
CA ARG A 221 -25.78 20.78 14.06
C ARG A 221 -25.88 19.45 14.80
N THR A 222 -26.49 18.45 14.16
CA THR A 222 -26.81 17.16 14.80
C THR A 222 -25.73 16.13 14.64
N PHE A 223 -25.06 16.10 13.49
CA PHE A 223 -24.09 15.03 13.14
C PHE A 223 -22.72 15.61 12.82
N SER A 224 -21.68 14.98 13.36
CA SER A 224 -20.30 15.37 13.04
C SER A 224 -19.92 14.95 11.61
N PRO A 225 -19.00 15.67 10.93
CA PRO A 225 -18.48 15.24 9.63
C PRO A 225 -17.88 13.83 9.64
N HIS A 226 -17.24 13.46 10.74
CA HIS A 226 -16.67 12.13 10.96
C HIS A 226 -17.75 11.04 11.01
N GLU A 227 -18.81 11.27 11.80
CA GLU A 227 -19.95 10.36 11.89
C GLU A 227 -20.66 10.19 10.54
N ILE A 228 -20.88 11.28 9.81
CA ILE A 228 -21.44 11.26 8.45
C ILE A 228 -20.59 10.37 7.53
N CYS A 229 -19.28 10.53 7.59
CA CYS A 229 -18.36 9.75 6.78
C CYS A 229 -18.41 8.25 7.16
N ILE A 230 -18.41 7.91 8.47
CA ILE A 230 -18.52 6.51 8.92
C ILE A 230 -19.78 5.85 8.37
N LYS A 231 -20.92 6.51 8.51
CA LYS A 231 -22.21 5.95 8.12
C LYS A 231 -22.40 5.83 6.61
N ARG A 232 -21.83 6.76 5.84
CA ARG A 232 -21.98 6.81 4.38
C ARG A 232 -20.86 6.12 3.61
N GLU A 233 -19.63 6.24 4.08
CA GLU A 233 -18.43 5.79 3.36
C GLU A 233 -17.72 4.62 4.07
N GLY A 234 -18.08 4.37 5.32
CA GLY A 234 -17.49 3.34 6.16
C GLY A 234 -16.35 3.86 7.05
N ARG A 235 -16.07 3.08 8.09
CA ARG A 235 -15.08 3.43 9.13
C ARG A 235 -13.68 3.67 8.55
N ILE A 236 -13.29 2.88 7.56
CA ILE A 236 -11.96 2.98 6.92
C ILE A 236 -11.78 4.30 6.19
N ALA A 237 -12.82 4.73 5.46
CA ALA A 237 -12.81 6.01 4.75
C ALA A 237 -12.76 7.18 5.73
N ALA A 238 -13.53 7.10 6.83
CA ALA A 238 -13.52 8.09 7.89
C ALA A 238 -12.16 8.18 8.59
N ASP A 239 -11.57 7.05 8.98
CA ASP A 239 -10.25 7.00 9.59
C ASP A 239 -9.18 7.61 8.67
N ARG A 240 -9.26 7.36 7.35
CA ARG A 240 -8.35 7.97 6.37
C ARG A 240 -8.53 9.48 6.26
N LYS A 241 -9.79 9.95 6.23
CA LYS A 241 -10.13 11.35 5.96
C LYS A 241 -9.91 12.28 7.15
N PHE A 242 -10.16 11.79 8.37
CA PHE A 242 -10.15 12.62 9.59
C PHE A 242 -8.93 12.37 10.48
N ARG A 243 -8.05 11.46 10.08
CA ARG A 243 -6.85 11.20 10.84
C ARG A 243 -5.87 12.35 10.68
N ILE A 244 -5.39 12.86 11.80
CA ILE A 244 -4.24 13.74 11.83
C ILE A 244 -3.00 12.87 11.67
N ALA A 245 -2.10 13.23 10.74
CA ALA A 245 -0.85 12.53 10.54
C ALA A 245 -0.07 12.49 11.86
N GLY A 246 0.15 11.27 12.37
CA GLY A 246 1.03 11.04 13.51
C GLY A 246 2.50 11.18 13.10
N LYS A 247 3.42 11.11 14.07
CA LYS A 247 4.85 11.02 13.77
C LYS A 247 5.09 9.83 12.84
N SER A 248 5.70 10.11 11.68
CA SER A 248 6.25 9.08 10.80
C SER A 248 7.29 8.26 11.56
N LEU A 249 7.55 7.02 11.10
CA LEU A 249 8.75 6.29 11.51
C LEU A 249 9.96 7.21 11.27
N ALA A 250 10.69 7.51 12.34
CA ALA A 250 11.89 8.32 12.28
C ALA A 250 13.08 7.45 12.70
N PRO A 251 13.68 6.68 11.79
CA PRO A 251 14.87 5.92 12.07
C PRO A 251 16.04 6.86 12.37
N ASP A 252 16.97 6.40 13.19
CA ASP A 252 18.11 7.19 13.66
C ASP A 252 19.32 7.07 12.71
N TYR A 253 19.35 6.04 11.87
CA TYR A 253 20.48 5.72 10.98
C TYR A 253 20.02 4.98 9.70
N PRO A 254 20.83 5.00 8.63
CA PRO A 254 20.56 4.25 7.42
C PRO A 254 20.44 2.74 7.65
N MET A 255 19.58 2.07 6.91
CA MET A 255 19.31 0.62 7.02
C MET A 255 18.69 0.17 8.36
N GLN A 256 18.30 1.09 9.24
CA GLN A 256 17.52 0.71 10.43
C GLN A 256 16.14 0.22 10.04
N PHE A 257 15.49 0.90 9.11
CA PHE A 257 14.17 0.56 8.58
C PHE A 257 14.18 0.66 7.05
N VAL A 258 13.93 -0.45 6.38
CA VAL A 258 13.77 -0.50 4.92
C VAL A 258 12.34 -0.88 4.56
N GLN A 259 11.72 -0.16 3.66
CA GLN A 259 10.39 -0.43 3.13
C GLN A 259 10.48 -1.06 1.75
N ILE A 260 9.74 -2.15 1.56
CA ILE A 260 9.61 -2.83 0.27
C ILE A 260 8.19 -2.71 -0.23
N ASP A 261 8.06 -2.38 -1.53
CA ASP A 261 6.78 -2.42 -2.22
C ASP A 261 6.98 -2.69 -3.72
N HIS A 262 5.87 -3.00 -4.42
CA HIS A 262 5.83 -3.34 -5.83
C HIS A 262 4.81 -2.46 -6.55
N THR A 263 5.12 -2.10 -7.78
CA THR A 263 4.17 -1.43 -8.67
C THR A 263 4.26 -1.98 -10.08
N VAL A 264 3.17 -1.81 -10.85
CA VAL A 264 3.22 -1.98 -12.29
C VAL A 264 3.63 -0.64 -12.88
N SER A 265 4.78 -0.61 -13.55
CA SER A 265 5.29 0.61 -14.19
C SER A 265 4.31 1.15 -15.23
N ASP A 266 4.26 2.47 -15.37
CA ASP A 266 3.50 3.13 -16.44
C ASP A 266 4.22 3.08 -17.80
N GLN A 267 5.20 2.18 -17.97
CA GLN A 267 5.96 2.00 -19.20
C GLN A 267 5.59 0.70 -19.90
N ILE A 268 5.52 0.75 -21.23
CA ILE A 268 5.42 -0.41 -22.10
C ILE A 268 6.80 -0.67 -22.69
N GLY A 269 7.34 -1.86 -22.44
CA GLY A 269 8.60 -2.33 -23.01
C GLY A 269 8.38 -3.08 -24.32
N LEU A 270 9.27 -2.85 -25.26
CA LEU A 270 9.41 -3.62 -26.49
C LEU A 270 10.52 -4.65 -26.36
N ASP A 271 10.58 -5.59 -27.29
CA ASP A 271 11.73 -6.47 -27.48
C ASP A 271 12.95 -5.69 -28.01
N GLU A 272 14.09 -6.34 -28.10
CA GLU A 272 15.33 -5.72 -28.56
C GLU A 272 15.27 -5.24 -30.03
N ASP A 273 14.45 -5.91 -30.84
CA ASP A 273 14.25 -5.55 -32.25
C ASP A 273 13.22 -4.43 -32.43
N LEU A 274 12.60 -3.94 -31.34
CA LEU A 274 11.53 -2.92 -31.31
C LEU A 274 10.27 -3.31 -32.09
N ILE A 275 10.01 -4.60 -32.23
CA ILE A 275 8.90 -5.16 -33.02
C ILE A 275 7.76 -5.63 -32.12
N ALA A 276 8.10 -6.43 -31.09
CA ALA A 276 7.08 -7.03 -30.24
C ALA A 276 6.84 -6.23 -28.97
N ILE A 277 5.57 -5.98 -28.67
CA ILE A 277 5.17 -5.36 -27.41
C ILE A 277 5.21 -6.43 -26.30
N LEU A 278 6.13 -6.29 -25.36
CA LEU A 278 6.29 -7.19 -24.22
C LEU A 278 5.30 -6.88 -23.08
N GLY A 279 4.75 -5.66 -23.07
CA GLY A 279 3.79 -5.21 -22.07
C GLY A 279 4.39 -4.31 -21.00
N ARG A 280 3.66 -4.16 -19.88
CA ARG A 280 4.09 -3.31 -18.74
C ARG A 280 5.03 -4.09 -17.82
N LEU A 281 6.03 -3.38 -17.32
CA LEU A 281 7.00 -3.94 -16.37
C LEU A 281 6.46 -3.89 -14.94
N TYR A 282 6.88 -4.85 -14.14
CA TYR A 282 6.77 -4.79 -12.69
C TYR A 282 8.06 -4.20 -12.12
N VAL A 283 7.93 -3.24 -11.22
CA VAL A 283 9.03 -2.64 -10.49
C VAL A 283 8.84 -2.92 -9.01
N ALA A 284 9.82 -3.57 -8.40
CA ALA A 284 9.91 -3.71 -6.97
C ALA A 284 11.08 -2.86 -6.46
N ALA A 285 10.88 -2.13 -5.39
CA ALA A 285 11.91 -1.28 -4.80
C ALA A 285 12.00 -1.46 -3.29
N ALA A 286 13.20 -1.34 -2.77
CA ALA A 286 13.51 -1.25 -1.35
C ALA A 286 14.04 0.16 -1.06
N SER A 287 13.36 0.88 -0.18
CA SER A 287 13.70 2.27 0.19
C SER A 287 14.12 2.34 1.65
N ASP A 288 15.27 2.92 1.89
CA ASP A 288 15.71 3.28 3.24
C ASP A 288 14.84 4.41 3.80
N VAL A 289 14.27 4.22 4.98
CA VAL A 289 13.37 5.21 5.59
C VAL A 289 14.12 6.40 6.15
N TYR A 290 15.38 6.26 6.55
CA TYR A 290 16.19 7.34 7.08
C TYR A 290 16.54 8.39 6.01
N SER A 291 17.15 7.97 4.93
CA SER A 291 17.63 8.86 3.86
C SER A 291 16.65 9.03 2.71
N GLY A 292 15.77 8.04 2.47
CA GLY A 292 14.95 7.95 1.28
C GLY A 292 15.71 7.41 0.05
N MET A 293 16.94 6.90 0.23
CA MET A 293 17.69 6.22 -0.83
C MET A 293 17.00 4.92 -1.23
N ILE A 294 17.08 4.59 -2.49
CA ILE A 294 16.68 3.27 -2.99
C ILE A 294 17.88 2.33 -2.81
N VAL A 295 17.71 1.36 -1.94
CA VAL A 295 18.76 0.41 -1.55
C VAL A 295 18.67 -0.92 -2.31
N GLY A 296 17.55 -1.15 -3.01
CA GLY A 296 17.33 -2.31 -3.87
C GLY A 296 16.31 -2.02 -4.96
N LEU A 297 16.51 -2.61 -6.12
CA LEU A 297 15.63 -2.46 -7.28
C LEU A 297 15.54 -3.80 -8.04
N GLN A 298 14.32 -4.20 -8.40
CA GLN A 298 14.02 -5.34 -9.24
C GLN A 298 13.04 -4.91 -10.32
N VAL A 299 13.39 -5.14 -11.57
CA VAL A 299 12.58 -4.75 -12.74
C VAL A 299 12.42 -5.93 -13.68
N GLY A 300 11.22 -6.17 -14.17
CA GLY A 300 10.97 -7.26 -15.12
C GLY A 300 9.50 -7.49 -15.40
N PHE A 301 9.20 -8.57 -16.12
CA PHE A 301 7.83 -8.95 -16.48
C PHE A 301 7.23 -10.01 -15.53
N VAL A 302 8.00 -10.46 -14.53
CA VAL A 302 7.51 -11.43 -13.55
C VAL A 302 6.64 -10.71 -12.53
N PRO A 303 5.38 -11.15 -12.35
CA PRO A 303 4.51 -10.59 -11.33
C PRO A 303 5.11 -10.69 -9.92
N PRO A 304 4.69 -9.83 -8.98
CA PRO A 304 5.09 -9.91 -7.59
C PRO A 304 4.94 -11.33 -7.03
N SER A 305 6.00 -11.86 -6.48
CA SER A 305 6.09 -13.24 -6.00
C SER A 305 7.16 -13.36 -4.92
N THR A 306 7.20 -14.50 -4.23
CA THR A 306 8.31 -14.83 -3.32
C THR A 306 9.67 -14.73 -4.03
N ALA A 307 9.76 -15.16 -5.28
CA ALA A 307 10.99 -15.09 -6.07
C ALA A 307 11.44 -13.65 -6.34
N SER A 308 10.53 -12.77 -6.76
CA SER A 308 10.86 -11.37 -7.02
C SER A 308 11.29 -10.64 -5.75
N LEU A 309 10.68 -10.97 -4.59
CA LEU A 309 11.08 -10.41 -3.31
C LEU A 309 12.49 -10.88 -2.89
N PHE A 310 12.82 -12.16 -3.06
CA PHE A 310 14.16 -12.66 -2.76
C PHE A 310 15.21 -12.04 -3.68
N SER A 311 14.91 -11.86 -4.96
CA SER A 311 15.78 -11.15 -5.90
C SER A 311 16.00 -9.69 -5.47
N LEU A 312 14.96 -9.01 -5.01
CA LEU A 312 15.05 -7.65 -4.48
C LEU A 312 15.91 -7.58 -3.21
N ILE A 313 15.69 -8.49 -2.25
CA ILE A 313 16.46 -8.56 -1.00
C ILE A 313 17.93 -8.89 -1.32
N ARG A 314 18.19 -9.80 -2.25
CA ARG A 314 19.55 -10.08 -2.73
C ARG A 314 20.19 -8.83 -3.32
N ASN A 315 19.48 -8.10 -4.16
CA ASN A 315 19.96 -6.83 -4.72
C ASN A 315 20.20 -5.77 -3.64
N MET A 316 19.36 -5.70 -2.59
CA MET A 316 19.55 -4.81 -1.46
C MET A 316 20.82 -5.12 -0.67
N ILE A 317 21.07 -6.41 -0.39
CA ILE A 317 22.16 -6.83 0.49
C ILE A 317 23.52 -6.78 -0.21
N LEU A 318 23.58 -7.20 -1.48
CA LEU A 318 24.85 -7.32 -2.21
C LEU A 318 25.30 -5.97 -2.81
N PRO A 319 26.64 -5.74 -2.93
CA PRO A 319 27.18 -4.63 -3.70
C PRO A 319 26.67 -4.64 -5.15
N LYS A 320 26.40 -3.44 -5.70
CA LYS A 320 25.82 -3.30 -7.04
C LYS A 320 26.86 -3.08 -8.13
N THR A 321 27.95 -3.84 -8.08
CA THR A 321 29.05 -3.78 -9.08
C THR A 321 28.56 -4.05 -10.50
N TYR A 322 27.49 -4.85 -10.61
CA TYR A 322 26.88 -5.17 -11.90
C TYR A 322 26.42 -3.93 -12.69
N VAL A 323 26.19 -2.79 -12.02
CA VAL A 323 25.74 -1.57 -12.70
C VAL A 323 26.82 -1.06 -13.64
N GLN A 324 28.06 -0.91 -13.14
CA GLN A 324 29.19 -0.44 -13.94
C GLN A 324 29.65 -1.51 -14.94
N GLU A 325 29.56 -2.79 -14.60
CA GLU A 325 29.88 -3.90 -15.50
C GLU A 325 28.92 -3.95 -16.70
N ARG A 326 27.62 -3.74 -16.45
CA ARG A 326 26.58 -3.84 -17.48
C ARG A 326 26.34 -2.56 -18.23
N TRP A 327 26.50 -1.41 -17.56
CA TRP A 327 26.27 -0.06 -18.08
C TRP A 327 27.40 0.88 -17.69
N PRO A 328 28.55 0.82 -18.38
CA PRO A 328 29.74 1.63 -18.07
C PRO A 328 29.48 3.13 -18.16
N GLU A 329 28.45 3.55 -18.91
CA GLU A 329 28.02 4.95 -19.02
C GLU A 329 27.44 5.52 -17.73
N ILE A 330 26.97 4.67 -16.80
CA ILE A 330 26.53 5.09 -15.47
C ILE A 330 27.76 5.17 -14.57
N GLN A 331 28.41 6.33 -14.53
CA GLN A 331 29.68 6.50 -13.80
C GLN A 331 29.49 6.58 -12.28
N THR A 332 28.31 6.98 -11.84
CA THR A 332 28.00 7.11 -10.41
C THR A 332 27.81 5.75 -9.76
N VAL A 333 28.61 5.47 -8.74
CA VAL A 333 28.49 4.23 -7.96
C VAL A 333 27.17 4.24 -7.17
N TRP A 334 26.51 3.11 -7.14
CA TRP A 334 25.34 2.88 -6.27
C TRP A 334 25.80 2.30 -4.94
N GLU A 335 26.05 3.17 -3.97
CA GLU A 335 26.73 2.87 -2.70
C GLU A 335 25.86 2.13 -1.66
N CYS A 336 24.57 1.91 -1.97
CA CYS A 336 23.60 1.39 -1.01
C CYS A 336 23.56 -0.12 -1.02
N ASP A 337 24.32 -0.76 -0.14
CA ASP A 337 24.28 -2.20 0.13
C ASP A 337 24.26 -2.47 1.63
N GLY A 338 23.95 -3.68 2.04
CA GLY A 338 24.03 -4.13 3.42
C GLY A 338 22.75 -4.73 3.99
N LEU A 339 22.79 -5.04 5.29
CA LEU A 339 21.70 -5.66 6.01
C LEU A 339 20.81 -4.61 6.68
N ALA A 340 19.50 -4.72 6.47
CA ALA A 340 18.52 -3.92 7.18
C ALA A 340 18.26 -4.50 8.58
N SER A 341 18.11 -3.65 9.61
CA SER A 341 17.66 -4.12 10.92
C SER A 341 16.19 -4.58 10.87
N HIS A 342 15.34 -3.78 10.21
CA HIS A 342 13.91 -4.06 10.07
C HIS A 342 13.51 -3.91 8.60
N LEU A 343 12.78 -4.89 8.09
CA LEU A 343 12.28 -4.92 6.73
C LEU A 343 10.75 -4.88 6.74
N GLY A 344 10.18 -3.78 6.30
CA GLY A 344 8.74 -3.59 6.19
C GLY A 344 8.20 -4.03 4.83
N VAL A 345 7.33 -5.06 4.82
CA VAL A 345 6.68 -5.58 3.62
C VAL A 345 5.16 -5.40 3.69
N ASP A 346 4.47 -5.39 2.53
CA ASP A 346 3.01 -5.34 2.52
C ASP A 346 2.37 -6.69 2.89
N ARG A 347 1.08 -6.67 3.26
CA ARG A 347 0.27 -7.86 3.57
C ARG A 347 -0.15 -8.68 2.33
N GLY A 348 0.63 -8.75 1.28
CA GLY A 348 0.38 -9.74 0.23
C GLY A 348 0.48 -11.16 0.80
N ASN A 349 -0.45 -12.06 0.48
CA ASN A 349 -0.51 -13.42 1.04
C ASN A 349 0.78 -14.23 0.86
N ASP A 350 1.65 -13.83 -0.07
CA ASP A 350 2.89 -14.54 -0.39
C ASP A 350 4.12 -14.02 0.37
N LEU A 351 4.01 -12.86 1.04
CA LEU A 351 5.15 -12.14 1.61
C LEU A 351 5.52 -12.58 3.05
N LEU A 352 4.67 -13.37 3.71
CA LEU A 352 4.95 -14.00 5.02
C LEU A 352 5.11 -15.52 4.92
N SER A 353 5.51 -16.02 3.76
CA SER A 353 5.76 -17.45 3.60
C SER A 353 6.94 -17.91 4.46
N LYS A 354 6.95 -19.21 4.80
CA LYS A 354 8.06 -19.82 5.58
C LYS A 354 9.47 -19.46 5.07
N PRO A 355 9.72 -19.36 3.74
CA PRO A 355 11.01 -18.92 3.23
C PRO A 355 11.42 -17.52 3.68
N HIS A 356 10.51 -16.54 3.78
CA HIS A 356 10.84 -15.18 4.23
C HIS A 356 11.24 -15.13 5.69
N ILE A 357 10.53 -15.87 6.53
CA ILE A 357 10.86 -15.99 7.96
C ILE A 357 12.26 -16.60 8.11
N ALA A 358 12.54 -17.66 7.33
CA ALA A 358 13.86 -18.29 7.34
C ALA A 358 14.98 -17.33 6.89
N LEU A 359 14.73 -16.52 5.86
CA LEU A 359 15.69 -15.51 5.39
C LEU A 359 15.94 -14.44 6.47
N GLY A 360 14.89 -13.99 7.15
CA GLY A 360 15.01 -13.04 8.27
C GLY A 360 15.89 -13.59 9.40
N HIS A 361 15.71 -14.84 9.76
CA HIS A 361 16.55 -15.51 10.77
C HIS A 361 17.99 -15.67 10.32
N GLU A 362 18.23 -16.06 9.06
CA GLU A 362 19.57 -16.26 8.50
C GLU A 362 20.39 -14.97 8.55
N PHE A 363 19.80 -13.86 8.18
CA PHE A 363 20.45 -12.54 8.15
C PHE A 363 20.22 -11.70 9.42
N GLN A 364 19.54 -12.23 10.43
CA GLN A 364 19.17 -11.50 11.65
C GLN A 364 18.40 -10.21 11.36
N MET A 365 17.59 -10.21 10.31
CA MET A 365 16.70 -9.12 9.94
C MET A 365 15.29 -9.37 10.50
N GLU A 366 14.71 -8.38 11.15
CA GLU A 366 13.33 -8.45 11.56
C GLU A 366 12.40 -8.12 10.37
N ILE A 367 11.72 -9.13 9.84
CA ILE A 367 10.76 -8.94 8.76
C ILE A 367 9.37 -8.70 9.36
N GLY A 368 8.89 -7.47 9.24
CA GLY A 368 7.62 -7.03 9.77
C GLY A 368 6.62 -6.70 8.67
N VAL A 369 5.33 -6.97 8.94
CA VAL A 369 4.25 -6.52 8.07
C VAL A 369 3.89 -5.10 8.43
N CYS A 370 3.99 -4.19 7.48
CA CYS A 370 3.41 -2.86 7.64
C CYS A 370 1.91 -3.01 7.95
N GLY A 371 1.46 -2.42 9.06
CA GLY A 371 0.11 -2.62 9.57
C GLY A 371 -0.93 -2.38 8.48
N ALA A 372 -1.88 -3.32 8.33
CA ALA A 372 -2.95 -3.18 7.35
C ALA A 372 -3.65 -1.84 7.52
N ARG A 373 -3.83 -1.12 6.40
CA ARG A 373 -4.53 0.16 6.35
C ARG A 373 -3.84 1.29 7.14
N ARG A 374 -2.52 1.21 7.32
CA ARG A 374 -1.69 2.26 7.91
C ARG A 374 -0.74 2.85 6.86
N PRO A 375 -1.25 3.60 5.86
CA PRO A 375 -0.46 4.11 4.72
C PRO A 375 0.70 5.02 5.16
N TYR A 376 0.59 5.67 6.31
CA TYR A 376 1.66 6.50 6.87
C TYR A 376 2.94 5.71 7.22
N GLN A 377 2.86 4.38 7.37
CA GLN A 377 4.03 3.54 7.55
C GLN A 377 4.75 3.22 6.24
N LYS A 378 4.14 3.55 5.08
CA LYS A 378 4.67 3.33 3.74
C LYS A 378 4.91 4.61 2.94
N GLY A 379 4.69 5.77 3.53
CA GLY A 379 4.74 7.06 2.81
C GLY A 379 6.02 7.30 2.03
N GLY A 380 7.17 6.77 2.47
CA GLY A 380 8.44 6.89 1.75
C GLY A 380 8.45 6.16 0.42
N ILE A 381 8.10 4.87 0.41
CA ILE A 381 8.10 4.06 -0.81
C ILE A 381 6.96 4.43 -1.78
N GLU A 382 5.78 4.80 -1.24
CA GLU A 382 4.66 5.29 -2.05
C GLU A 382 5.04 6.62 -2.75
N ASN A 383 5.76 7.52 -2.07
CA ASN A 383 6.27 8.75 -2.67
C ASN A 383 7.28 8.45 -3.79
N PHE A 384 8.19 7.49 -3.57
CA PHE A 384 9.12 7.04 -4.62
C PHE A 384 8.38 6.59 -5.88
N PHE A 385 7.38 5.73 -5.78
CA PHE A 385 6.60 5.29 -6.94
C PHE A 385 5.81 6.44 -7.59
N GLY A 386 5.32 7.39 -6.80
CA GLY A 386 4.73 8.61 -7.31
C GLY A 386 5.72 9.47 -8.10
N LEU A 387 6.95 9.62 -7.63
CA LEU A 387 8.03 10.31 -8.34
C LEU A 387 8.46 9.54 -9.60
N LEU A 388 8.58 8.22 -9.52
CA LEU A 388 8.87 7.34 -10.65
C LEU A 388 7.85 7.53 -11.78
N SER A 389 6.56 7.51 -11.45
CA SER A 389 5.51 7.74 -12.46
C SER A 389 5.60 9.13 -13.08
N ARG A 390 5.70 10.19 -12.27
CA ARG A 390 5.68 11.57 -12.76
C ARG A 390 6.98 12.01 -13.44
N ASN A 391 8.13 11.66 -12.87
CA ASN A 391 9.42 12.23 -13.26
C ASN A 391 10.23 11.32 -14.19
N PHE A 392 9.90 10.04 -14.24
CA PHE A 392 10.54 9.09 -15.14
C PHE A 392 9.56 8.59 -16.20
N SER A 393 8.49 7.87 -15.78
CA SER A 393 7.61 7.17 -16.72
C SER A 393 6.92 8.11 -17.72
N ARG A 394 6.43 9.25 -17.27
CA ARG A 394 5.73 10.21 -18.15
C ARG A 394 6.64 10.95 -19.14
N ARG A 395 7.95 10.88 -18.96
CA ARG A 395 8.93 11.48 -19.89
C ARG A 395 9.23 10.59 -21.10
N ILE A 396 8.92 9.30 -20.98
CA ILE A 396 9.17 8.31 -22.03
C ILE A 396 7.88 8.13 -22.86
N PRO A 397 7.95 8.20 -24.19
CA PRO A 397 6.80 7.90 -25.04
C PRO A 397 6.26 6.49 -24.78
N GLY A 398 4.94 6.31 -24.85
CA GLY A 398 4.30 5.04 -24.52
C GLY A 398 3.88 4.89 -23.06
N ALA A 399 3.95 5.96 -22.25
CA ALA A 399 3.43 5.94 -20.89
C ALA A 399 1.93 5.63 -20.82
N THR A 400 1.53 4.78 -19.86
CA THR A 400 0.12 4.33 -19.73
C THR A 400 -0.72 5.23 -18.83
N PHE A 401 -0.09 6.15 -18.09
CA PHE A 401 -0.68 7.03 -17.09
C PHE A 401 -1.35 6.26 -15.92
N SER A 402 -1.69 6.99 -14.87
CA SER A 402 -2.24 6.39 -13.64
C SER A 402 -3.68 5.90 -13.81
N ASN A 403 -4.44 6.52 -14.72
CA ASN A 403 -5.84 6.18 -14.99
C ASN A 403 -6.27 6.55 -16.41
N PRO A 404 -7.38 5.96 -16.92
CA PRO A 404 -7.88 6.23 -18.27
C PRO A 404 -8.28 7.68 -18.52
N VAL A 405 -8.74 8.40 -17.50
CA VAL A 405 -9.14 9.81 -17.61
C VAL A 405 -7.92 10.70 -17.87
N GLU A 406 -6.84 10.45 -17.13
CA GLU A 406 -5.57 11.17 -17.31
C GLU A 406 -4.90 10.86 -18.64
N ARG A 407 -5.07 9.62 -19.14
CA ARG A 407 -4.56 9.20 -20.44
C ARG A 407 -5.32 9.84 -21.61
N GLY A 408 -6.64 10.06 -21.48
CA GLY A 408 -7.47 10.56 -22.58
C GLY A 408 -7.35 9.71 -23.84
N GLU A 409 -7.16 10.36 -24.99
CA GLU A 409 -6.99 9.71 -26.31
C GLU A 409 -5.55 9.27 -26.62
N TYR A 410 -4.61 9.39 -25.67
CA TYR A 410 -3.22 9.01 -25.88
C TYR A 410 -3.08 7.48 -26.06
N ASN A 411 -2.61 7.07 -27.24
CA ASN A 411 -2.40 5.67 -27.55
C ASN A 411 -0.99 5.22 -27.14
N SER A 412 -0.88 4.71 -25.91
CA SER A 412 0.39 4.29 -25.31
C SER A 412 1.10 3.19 -26.11
N MET A 413 0.35 2.23 -26.66
CA MET A 413 0.93 1.11 -27.44
C MET A 413 1.57 1.59 -28.73
N LYS A 414 0.91 2.51 -29.47
CA LYS A 414 1.46 3.04 -30.71
C LYS A 414 2.66 3.96 -30.51
N ARG A 415 2.81 4.50 -29.31
CA ARG A 415 3.90 5.45 -28.97
C ARG A 415 5.03 4.81 -28.19
N ALA A 416 4.92 3.55 -27.77
CA ALA A 416 6.00 2.81 -27.18
C ALA A 416 7.15 2.68 -28.20
N CYS A 417 8.37 3.01 -27.77
CA CYS A 417 9.53 3.11 -28.67
C CYS A 417 10.85 2.63 -28.06
N LEU A 418 10.84 2.19 -26.78
CA LEU A 418 12.04 1.74 -26.11
C LEU A 418 12.07 0.25 -25.89
N ALA A 419 13.24 -0.35 -26.13
CA ALA A 419 13.50 -1.73 -25.74
C ALA A 419 13.44 -1.86 -24.19
N TYR A 420 13.07 -3.03 -23.73
CA TYR A 420 13.03 -3.34 -22.31
C TYR A 420 14.37 -3.08 -21.61
N THR A 421 15.47 -3.48 -22.23
CA THR A 421 16.83 -3.28 -21.70
C THR A 421 17.18 -1.81 -21.53
N ASP A 422 16.77 -0.97 -22.47
CA ASP A 422 16.95 0.48 -22.36
C ASP A 422 16.14 1.09 -21.23
N ILE A 423 14.89 0.66 -21.06
CA ILE A 423 14.06 1.12 -19.94
C ILE A 423 14.71 0.73 -18.60
N VAL A 424 15.21 -0.48 -18.49
CA VAL A 424 15.90 -0.96 -17.26
C VAL A 424 17.15 -0.14 -16.99
N ARG A 425 17.98 0.11 -18.01
CA ARG A 425 19.20 0.94 -17.91
C ARG A 425 18.87 2.37 -17.47
N LEU A 426 17.94 3.02 -18.17
CA LEU A 426 17.53 4.39 -17.87
C LEU A 426 16.90 4.52 -16.48
N LEU A 427 16.18 3.50 -16.03
CA LEU A 427 15.62 3.48 -14.68
C LEU A 427 16.71 3.40 -13.61
N HIS A 428 17.74 2.55 -13.81
CA HIS A 428 18.89 2.50 -12.92
C HIS A 428 19.60 3.85 -12.88
N GLN A 429 19.87 4.44 -14.04
CA GLN A 429 20.48 5.76 -14.13
C GLN A 429 19.66 6.82 -13.39
N TRP A 430 18.35 6.84 -13.61
CA TRP A 430 17.45 7.78 -12.92
C TRP A 430 17.46 7.61 -11.40
N VAL A 431 17.44 6.38 -10.90
CA VAL A 431 17.52 6.10 -9.46
C VAL A 431 18.83 6.58 -8.86
N ILE A 432 19.95 6.27 -9.52
CA ILE A 432 21.31 6.51 -9.01
C ILE A 432 21.70 7.98 -9.14
N GLU A 433 21.43 8.62 -10.28
CA GLU A 433 21.94 9.95 -10.60
C GLU A 433 20.92 11.05 -10.35
N VAL A 434 19.62 10.78 -10.54
CA VAL A 434 18.58 11.82 -10.41
C VAL A 434 17.89 11.73 -9.05
N HIS A 435 17.26 10.60 -8.73
CA HIS A 435 16.50 10.44 -7.49
C HIS A 435 17.37 10.58 -6.24
N ALA A 436 18.55 9.98 -6.23
CA ALA A 436 19.48 10.04 -5.11
C ALA A 436 19.97 11.47 -4.81
N ASN A 437 20.09 12.30 -5.83
CA ASN A 437 20.56 13.68 -5.71
C ASN A 437 19.44 14.72 -5.55
N GLN A 438 18.19 14.28 -5.34
CA GLN A 438 17.08 15.14 -4.98
C GLN A 438 16.86 15.19 -3.47
N PRO A 439 16.38 16.31 -2.91
CA PRO A 439 15.98 16.39 -1.51
C PRO A 439 14.83 15.40 -1.22
N ARG A 440 14.80 14.93 0.02
CA ARG A 440 13.74 14.01 0.47
C ARG A 440 12.37 14.69 0.54
N ASN A 441 12.33 15.92 1.07
CA ASN A 441 11.16 16.78 1.23
C ASN A 441 11.51 18.19 0.75
N GLU A 442 10.49 19.01 0.49
CA GLU A 442 10.66 20.41 0.07
C GLU A 442 11.41 21.26 1.12
N ASP A 443 11.22 20.95 2.41
CA ASP A 443 11.88 21.65 3.53
C ASP A 443 13.30 21.13 3.83
N GLU A 444 13.76 20.06 3.17
CA GLU A 444 15.07 19.46 3.38
C GLU A 444 16.08 20.05 2.40
N SER A 445 17.11 20.69 2.94
CA SER A 445 18.21 21.28 2.13
C SER A 445 19.18 20.22 1.59
N ARG A 446 19.20 19.02 2.21
CA ARG A 446 20.12 17.93 1.87
C ARG A 446 19.48 16.96 0.90
N THR A 447 20.28 16.45 -0.02
CA THR A 447 19.88 15.35 -0.91
C THR A 447 19.78 14.02 -0.15
N ARG A 448 19.10 13.04 -0.74
CA ARG A 448 19.03 11.70 -0.18
C ARG A 448 20.41 11.07 -0.02
N ARG A 449 21.31 11.29 -0.96
CA ARG A 449 22.69 10.81 -0.91
C ARG A 449 23.48 11.46 0.23
N GLU A 450 23.35 12.77 0.42
CA GLU A 450 23.99 13.48 1.53
C GLU A 450 23.48 12.98 2.88
N LEU A 451 22.18 12.77 3.02
CA LEU A 451 21.60 12.17 4.22
C LEU A 451 22.13 10.75 4.47
N TRP A 452 22.22 9.93 3.42
CA TRP A 452 22.80 8.59 3.50
C TRP A 452 24.24 8.64 4.00
N ASN A 453 25.09 9.41 3.37
CA ASN A 453 26.50 9.53 3.71
C ASN A 453 26.71 10.11 5.13
N GLU A 454 25.93 11.13 5.51
CA GLU A 454 25.95 11.68 6.87
C GLU A 454 25.54 10.61 7.90
N GLY A 455 24.51 9.83 7.62
CA GLY A 455 24.07 8.76 8.49
C GLY A 455 25.12 7.66 8.65
N LEU A 456 25.77 7.25 7.57
CA LEU A 456 26.86 6.27 7.59
C LEU A 456 28.10 6.77 8.33
N SER A 457 28.40 8.05 8.29
CA SER A 457 29.50 8.63 9.04
C SER A 457 29.28 8.58 10.56
N LYS A 458 28.03 8.68 11.00
CA LYS A 458 27.62 8.57 12.41
C LYS A 458 27.53 7.12 12.87
N ARG A 459 26.99 6.25 12.02
CA ARG A 459 26.84 4.83 12.28
C ARG A 459 27.05 4.03 10.98
N PRO A 460 28.25 3.46 10.77
CA PRO A 460 28.49 2.60 9.63
C PRO A 460 27.48 1.46 9.60
N HIS A 461 26.95 1.15 8.41
CA HIS A 461 26.08 -0.01 8.23
C HIS A 461 26.90 -1.30 8.40
N ILE A 462 26.21 -2.38 8.74
CA ILE A 462 26.83 -3.69 8.83
C ILE A 462 26.95 -4.23 7.38
N PRO A 463 28.18 -4.34 6.84
CA PRO A 463 28.34 -4.97 5.54
C PRO A 463 27.88 -6.43 5.65
N PRO A 464 27.34 -6.99 4.57
CA PRO A 464 27.04 -8.40 4.57
C PRO A 464 28.34 -9.17 4.83
N ARG A 465 28.28 -10.15 5.73
CA ARG A 465 29.39 -11.11 5.87
C ARG A 465 29.62 -11.74 4.48
N PRO A 466 30.85 -12.13 4.11
CA PRO A 466 31.06 -12.87 2.90
C PRO A 466 30.06 -14.04 2.83
N ILE A 467 29.11 -13.95 1.91
CA ILE A 467 28.08 -14.98 1.79
C ILE A 467 28.72 -16.09 0.99
N ALA A 468 29.29 -17.06 1.70
CA ALA A 468 29.93 -18.23 1.10
C ALA A 468 28.92 -19.09 0.30
N ASP A 469 27.64 -19.02 0.68
CA ASP A 469 26.57 -19.80 0.07
C ASP A 469 25.43 -18.88 -0.38
N LEU A 470 25.45 -18.46 -1.65
CA LEU A 470 24.37 -17.69 -2.26
C LEU A 470 23.04 -18.46 -2.36
N GLY A 471 23.07 -19.78 -2.12
CA GLY A 471 21.85 -20.59 -2.08
C GLY A 471 20.85 -20.18 -1.00
N VAL A 472 21.26 -19.40 -0.01
CA VAL A 472 20.36 -18.80 0.98
C VAL A 472 19.28 -17.93 0.33
N PHE A 473 19.59 -17.27 -0.79
CA PHE A 473 18.65 -16.47 -1.56
C PHE A 473 17.75 -17.28 -2.50
N MET A 474 17.93 -18.58 -2.60
CA MET A 474 17.03 -19.43 -3.37
C MET A 474 15.66 -19.49 -2.69
N ALA A 475 14.66 -18.89 -3.31
CA ALA A 475 13.31 -18.77 -2.75
C ALA A 475 12.51 -20.08 -2.79
N GLY A 476 12.77 -20.92 -3.79
CA GLY A 476 12.05 -22.17 -4.02
C GLY A 476 12.45 -23.26 -3.01
N ARG A 477 11.45 -23.97 -2.49
CA ARG A 477 11.63 -25.12 -1.60
C ARG A 477 10.81 -26.29 -2.11
N ALA A 478 11.43 -27.47 -2.15
CA ALA A 478 10.77 -28.71 -2.58
C ALA A 478 11.29 -29.92 -1.78
N GLN A 479 10.50 -30.98 -1.77
CA GLN A 479 10.92 -32.25 -1.17
C GLN A 479 10.68 -33.41 -2.16
N PRO A 480 11.38 -33.43 -3.29
CA PRO A 480 11.27 -34.52 -4.25
C PRO A 480 11.87 -35.80 -3.71
N THR A 481 11.50 -36.91 -4.32
CA THR A 481 12.18 -38.20 -4.12
C THR A 481 13.43 -38.25 -5.01
N LEU A 482 14.57 -38.52 -4.41
CA LEU A 482 15.81 -38.85 -5.13
C LEU A 482 15.66 -40.25 -5.74
N ASN A 483 15.90 -40.37 -7.02
CA ASN A 483 15.80 -41.65 -7.75
C ASN A 483 16.89 -41.77 -8.82
N GLY A 484 16.88 -42.83 -9.64
CA GLY A 484 17.89 -43.05 -10.69
C GLY A 484 17.98 -41.99 -11.77
N LYS A 485 16.99 -41.10 -11.88
CA LYS A 485 17.01 -39.95 -12.78
C LYS A 485 17.47 -38.65 -12.11
N GLY A 486 17.86 -38.72 -10.83
CA GLY A 486 18.19 -37.55 -10.01
C GLY A 486 16.98 -37.03 -9.21
N VAL A 487 16.90 -35.73 -8.97
CA VAL A 487 15.76 -35.08 -8.34
C VAL A 487 14.91 -34.32 -9.36
N ARG A 488 13.59 -34.36 -9.20
CA ARG A 488 12.67 -33.67 -10.11
C ARG A 488 12.02 -32.45 -9.43
N ILE A 489 12.26 -31.26 -9.97
CA ILE A 489 11.71 -29.99 -9.48
C ILE A 489 10.94 -29.33 -10.61
N ASN A 490 9.68 -29.00 -10.43
CA ASN A 490 8.84 -28.33 -11.45
C ASN A 490 8.91 -28.95 -12.85
N ASN A 491 8.94 -30.29 -12.90
CA ASN A 491 9.10 -31.12 -14.12
C ASN A 491 10.48 -31.07 -14.79
N GLN A 492 11.48 -30.47 -14.17
CA GLN A 492 12.87 -30.48 -14.61
C GLN A 492 13.68 -31.52 -13.79
N PHE A 493 14.64 -32.18 -14.39
CA PHE A 493 15.54 -33.10 -13.72
C PHE A 493 16.87 -32.42 -13.43
N TYR A 494 17.41 -32.70 -12.22
CA TYR A 494 18.68 -32.16 -11.76
C TYR A 494 19.59 -33.32 -11.34
N ARG A 495 20.85 -33.21 -11.69
CA ARG A 495 21.87 -34.22 -11.42
C ARG A 495 23.19 -33.57 -11.01
N SER A 496 24.00 -34.33 -10.27
CA SER A 496 25.43 -34.08 -10.07
C SER A 496 26.08 -35.38 -9.59
N THR A 497 27.40 -35.47 -9.68
CA THR A 497 28.17 -36.61 -9.18
C THR A 497 27.99 -36.77 -7.67
N GLU A 498 27.99 -35.68 -6.94
CA GLU A 498 27.79 -35.65 -5.49
C GLU A 498 26.40 -36.15 -5.10
N LEU A 499 25.39 -35.83 -5.90
CA LEU A 499 24.02 -36.31 -5.71
C LEU A 499 23.94 -37.84 -5.90
N GLU A 500 24.70 -38.40 -6.85
CA GLU A 500 24.79 -39.84 -7.05
C GLU A 500 25.43 -40.52 -5.85
N LEU A 501 26.53 -39.97 -5.32
CA LEU A 501 27.16 -40.47 -4.10
C LEU A 501 26.22 -40.41 -2.90
N LEU A 502 25.43 -39.34 -2.78
CA LEU A 502 24.39 -39.24 -1.75
C LEU A 502 23.36 -40.37 -1.92
N ARG A 503 22.86 -40.60 -3.15
CA ARG A 503 21.90 -41.67 -3.42
C ARG A 503 22.44 -43.06 -3.06
N ARG A 504 23.72 -43.34 -3.33
CA ARG A 504 24.36 -44.60 -2.95
C ARG A 504 24.36 -44.82 -1.43
N ARG A 505 24.40 -43.72 -0.64
CA ARG A 505 24.38 -43.79 0.84
C ARG A 505 22.96 -43.91 1.42
N ILE A 506 22.00 -43.12 0.90
CA ILE A 506 20.68 -43.02 1.53
C ILE A 506 19.59 -43.79 0.79
N GLY A 507 19.84 -44.24 -0.47
CA GLY A 507 18.83 -44.88 -1.33
C GLY A 507 17.80 -43.87 -1.88
N ASP A 508 16.70 -44.40 -2.39
CA ASP A 508 15.59 -43.60 -2.95
C ASP A 508 14.74 -43.00 -1.81
N LYS A 509 15.11 -41.82 -1.35
CA LYS A 509 14.41 -41.09 -0.25
C LYS A 509 14.02 -39.70 -0.66
N LYS A 510 13.07 -39.13 0.06
CA LYS A 510 12.73 -37.69 -0.05
C LYS A 510 13.88 -36.86 0.51
N VAL A 511 14.31 -35.88 -0.26
CA VAL A 511 15.38 -34.95 0.11
C VAL A 511 14.89 -33.51 0.10
N ARG A 512 15.44 -32.67 0.99
CA ARG A 512 15.14 -31.23 0.96
C ARG A 512 15.91 -30.58 -0.16
N VAL A 513 15.24 -29.76 -0.94
CA VAL A 513 15.82 -29.04 -2.07
C VAL A 513 15.50 -27.56 -1.97
N ARG A 514 16.47 -26.72 -2.30
CA ARG A 514 16.28 -25.29 -2.57
C ARG A 514 16.69 -24.97 -4.00
N PHE A 515 15.97 -24.07 -4.65
CA PHE A 515 16.22 -23.65 -6.02
C PHE A 515 15.85 -22.19 -6.20
N ASP A 516 16.46 -21.51 -7.16
CA ASP A 516 16.11 -20.14 -7.51
C ASP A 516 15.05 -20.14 -8.63
N PRO A 517 13.81 -19.68 -8.36
CA PRO A 517 12.81 -19.54 -9.42
C PRO A 517 13.17 -18.51 -10.49
N ALA A 518 14.15 -17.64 -10.26
CA ALA A 518 14.66 -16.71 -11.25
C ALA A 518 15.65 -17.37 -12.22
N ASP A 519 16.32 -18.46 -11.79
CA ASP A 519 17.22 -19.26 -12.61
C ASP A 519 17.05 -20.75 -12.29
N MET A 520 16.44 -21.49 -13.21
CA MET A 520 16.19 -22.92 -13.07
C MET A 520 17.36 -23.79 -13.56
N GLY A 521 18.53 -23.21 -13.80
CA GLY A 521 19.73 -23.94 -14.21
C GLY A 521 20.37 -24.72 -13.08
N GLU A 522 20.28 -24.23 -11.85
CA GLU A 522 20.90 -24.83 -10.68
C GLU A 522 19.90 -24.98 -9.53
N ALA A 523 20.12 -26.00 -8.72
CA ALA A 523 19.41 -26.19 -7.44
C ALA A 523 20.37 -26.79 -6.42
N GLN A 524 19.98 -26.90 -5.18
CA GLN A 524 20.80 -27.47 -4.12
C GLN A 524 19.98 -28.49 -3.31
N VAL A 525 20.59 -29.64 -3.05
CA VAL A 525 20.02 -30.76 -2.28
C VAL A 525 20.72 -30.85 -0.93
N PHE A 526 19.93 -30.94 0.14
CA PHE A 526 20.47 -31.01 1.49
C PHE A 526 20.85 -32.43 1.88
N ASP A 527 22.13 -32.63 2.21
CA ASP A 527 22.64 -33.85 2.81
C ASP A 527 22.55 -33.78 4.33
N HIS A 528 21.59 -34.50 4.89
CA HIS A 528 21.33 -34.51 6.35
C HIS A 528 22.45 -35.19 7.16
N GLN A 529 23.31 -36.00 6.56
CA GLN A 529 24.36 -36.71 7.29
C GLN A 529 25.61 -35.84 7.48
N ASN A 530 25.91 -35.02 6.48
CA ASN A 530 27.07 -34.14 6.50
C ASN A 530 26.71 -32.67 6.77
N ASP A 531 25.43 -32.37 6.97
CA ASP A 531 24.89 -31.02 7.21
C ASP A 531 25.33 -29.98 6.16
N LEU A 532 25.31 -30.38 4.88
CA LEU A 532 25.73 -29.52 3.78
C LEU A 532 24.75 -29.51 2.60
N TRP A 533 24.81 -28.46 1.82
CA TRP A 533 24.05 -28.31 0.58
C TRP A 533 24.91 -28.73 -0.61
N ILE A 534 24.41 -29.71 -1.38
CA ILE A 534 25.06 -30.26 -2.58
C ILE A 534 24.49 -29.54 -3.80
N PRO A 535 25.32 -28.87 -4.64
CA PRO A 535 24.87 -28.30 -5.89
C PRO A 535 24.43 -29.39 -6.88
N VAL A 536 23.35 -29.14 -7.60
CA VAL A 536 22.82 -30.00 -8.63
C VAL A 536 22.41 -29.18 -9.84
N TYR A 537 22.68 -29.65 -11.03
CA TYR A 537 22.48 -28.89 -12.26
C TYR A 537 21.33 -29.46 -13.08
N ASN A 538 20.61 -28.57 -13.78
CA ASN A 538 19.57 -28.99 -14.69
C ASN A 538 20.16 -29.82 -15.81
N VAL A 539 19.50 -30.93 -16.14
CA VAL A 539 19.93 -31.84 -17.22
C VAL A 539 19.86 -31.16 -18.59
N ASP A 540 18.96 -30.21 -18.77
CA ASP A 540 18.83 -29.42 -19.99
C ASP A 540 19.61 -28.10 -19.85
N PRO A 541 20.72 -27.91 -20.58
CA PRO A 541 21.54 -26.70 -20.52
C PRO A 541 20.75 -25.42 -20.92
N LEU A 542 19.71 -25.56 -21.75
CA LEU A 542 18.88 -24.44 -22.19
C LEU A 542 18.09 -23.78 -21.05
N HIS A 543 18.05 -24.42 -19.89
CA HIS A 543 17.34 -23.87 -18.71
C HIS A 543 18.23 -22.99 -17.82
N HIS A 544 19.53 -22.90 -18.05
CA HIS A 544 20.42 -21.96 -17.38
C HIS A 544 20.05 -20.52 -17.75
N GLY A 545 19.93 -19.66 -16.75
CA GLY A 545 19.49 -18.27 -16.91
C GLY A 545 18.00 -18.10 -17.21
N ARG A 546 17.20 -19.17 -17.22
CA ARG A 546 15.75 -19.10 -17.45
C ARG A 546 14.96 -19.23 -16.15
N SER A 547 13.99 -18.33 -15.99
CA SER A 547 13.13 -18.36 -14.83
C SER A 547 12.05 -19.45 -14.92
N LEU A 548 11.58 -19.92 -13.77
CA LEU A 548 10.43 -20.82 -13.68
C LEU A 548 9.21 -20.27 -14.43
N TYR A 549 9.01 -18.96 -14.37
CA TYR A 549 7.90 -18.28 -15.07
C TYR A 549 8.02 -18.43 -16.59
N GLN A 550 9.21 -18.21 -17.17
CA GLN A 550 9.46 -18.43 -18.60
C GLN A 550 9.18 -19.88 -19.01
N LEU A 551 9.68 -20.84 -18.23
CA LEU A 551 9.44 -22.27 -18.51
C LEU A 551 7.95 -22.64 -18.43
N GLN A 552 7.21 -22.03 -17.50
CA GLN A 552 5.76 -22.22 -17.42
C GLN A 552 5.02 -21.62 -18.61
N LEU A 553 5.42 -20.44 -19.10
CA LEU A 553 4.84 -19.81 -20.30
C LEU A 553 5.11 -20.66 -21.53
N GLU A 554 6.34 -21.11 -21.75
CA GLU A 554 6.69 -22.01 -22.87
C GLU A 554 5.89 -23.29 -22.81
N ARG A 555 5.77 -23.89 -21.63
CA ARG A 555 4.93 -25.09 -21.47
C ARG A 555 3.46 -24.83 -21.81
N ARG A 556 2.91 -23.70 -21.37
CA ARG A 556 1.53 -23.30 -21.75
C ARG A 556 1.39 -23.13 -23.24
N ALA A 557 2.34 -22.46 -23.88
CA ALA A 557 2.33 -22.27 -25.34
C ALA A 557 2.41 -23.61 -26.09
N ARG A 558 3.26 -24.55 -25.65
CA ARG A 558 3.38 -25.90 -26.26
C ARG A 558 2.13 -26.76 -26.04
N LEU A 559 1.45 -26.60 -24.92
CA LEU A 559 0.26 -27.41 -24.59
C LEU A 559 -1.05 -26.87 -25.19
N GLY A 560 -1.00 -25.70 -25.80
CA GLY A 560 -2.19 -25.04 -26.35
C GLY A 560 -3.19 -24.64 -25.27
N THR A 561 -4.41 -24.30 -25.70
CA THR A 561 -5.49 -23.81 -24.82
C THR A 561 -6.22 -24.95 -24.08
N GLU A 562 -5.94 -26.23 -24.37
CA GLU A 562 -6.60 -27.37 -23.71
C GLU A 562 -6.27 -27.42 -22.22
N SER A 563 -7.27 -27.51 -21.38
CA SER A 563 -7.12 -27.71 -19.96
C SER A 563 -6.53 -29.07 -19.62
N ALA A 564 -5.95 -29.20 -18.41
CA ALA A 564 -5.46 -30.51 -17.93
C ALA A 564 -6.57 -31.56 -17.85
N ALA A 565 -7.80 -31.14 -17.55
CA ALA A 565 -8.97 -32.02 -17.48
C ALA A 565 -9.39 -32.53 -18.86
N GLU A 566 -9.35 -31.67 -19.90
CA GLU A 566 -9.68 -32.08 -21.28
C GLU A 566 -8.64 -33.06 -21.83
N ARG A 567 -7.34 -32.83 -21.57
CA ARG A 567 -6.27 -33.78 -21.93
C ARG A 567 -6.42 -35.13 -21.22
N ALA A 568 -6.75 -35.10 -19.92
CA ALA A 568 -6.99 -36.31 -19.15
C ALA A 568 -8.21 -37.07 -19.70
N LEU A 569 -9.29 -36.35 -20.01
CA LEU A 569 -10.50 -36.93 -20.60
C LEU A 569 -10.24 -37.55 -21.97
N ARG A 570 -9.46 -36.86 -22.84
CA ARG A 570 -9.07 -37.41 -24.15
C ARG A 570 -8.23 -38.68 -23.99
N SER A 571 -7.22 -38.64 -23.09
CA SER A 571 -6.42 -39.82 -22.78
C SER A 571 -7.24 -40.99 -22.27
N ALA A 572 -8.18 -40.72 -21.33
CA ALA A 572 -9.09 -41.73 -20.80
C ALA A 572 -10.00 -42.33 -21.89
N LYS A 573 -10.53 -41.52 -22.78
CA LYS A 573 -11.32 -41.99 -23.93
C LYS A 573 -10.55 -42.95 -24.85
N HIS A 574 -9.28 -42.60 -25.15
CA HIS A 574 -8.41 -43.47 -25.93
C HIS A 574 -8.13 -44.79 -25.20
N GLN A 575 -7.92 -44.75 -23.89
CA GLN A 575 -7.66 -45.92 -23.09
C GLN A 575 -8.86 -46.83 -22.99
N VAL A 576 -10.07 -46.29 -22.81
CA VAL A 576 -11.32 -47.04 -22.82
C VAL A 576 -11.55 -47.71 -24.20
N LYS A 577 -11.32 -46.96 -25.29
CA LYS A 577 -11.44 -47.51 -26.65
C LYS A 577 -10.45 -48.65 -26.89
N PHE A 578 -9.18 -48.46 -26.48
CA PHE A 578 -8.17 -49.53 -26.53
C PHE A 578 -8.58 -50.76 -25.70
N GLN A 579 -9.12 -50.57 -24.50
CA GLN A 579 -9.59 -51.67 -23.65
C GLN A 579 -10.75 -52.43 -24.29
N GLN A 580 -11.71 -51.70 -24.89
CA GLN A 580 -12.81 -52.34 -25.62
C GLN A 580 -12.33 -53.16 -26.82
N GLU A 581 -11.35 -52.64 -27.60
CA GLU A 581 -10.75 -53.38 -28.70
C GLU A 581 -9.95 -54.58 -28.24
N LEU A 582 -9.26 -54.49 -27.11
CA LEU A 582 -8.53 -55.56 -26.46
C LEU A 582 -9.47 -56.67 -26.00
N ASP A 583 -10.57 -56.28 -25.28
CA ASP A 583 -11.56 -57.23 -24.78
C ASP A 583 -12.27 -57.94 -25.94
N ALA A 584 -12.65 -57.21 -26.98
CA ALA A 584 -13.23 -57.82 -28.21
C ALA A 584 -12.27 -58.76 -28.92
N THR A 585 -10.96 -58.45 -28.89
CA THR A 585 -9.91 -59.30 -29.48
C THR A 585 -9.69 -60.55 -28.64
N ILE A 586 -9.72 -60.44 -27.29
CA ILE A 586 -9.63 -61.54 -26.36
C ILE A 586 -10.83 -62.49 -26.51
N GLU A 587 -12.07 -61.93 -26.63
CA GLU A 587 -13.25 -62.72 -26.84
C GLU A 587 -13.22 -63.50 -28.17
N ARG A 588 -12.82 -62.86 -29.27
CA ARG A 588 -12.58 -63.54 -30.56
C ARG A 588 -11.54 -64.66 -30.43
N SER A 589 -10.52 -64.51 -29.60
CA SER A 589 -9.44 -65.47 -29.42
C SER A 589 -9.86 -66.66 -28.51
N LYS A 590 -10.88 -66.51 -27.65
CA LYS A 590 -11.40 -67.60 -26.81
C LYS A 590 -12.07 -68.71 -27.63
N GLY A 591 -12.48 -68.43 -28.88
CA GLY A 591 -13.09 -69.45 -29.77
C GLY A 591 -12.06 -70.25 -30.60
N GLY A 592 -10.76 -70.04 -30.50
CA GLY A 592 -9.75 -70.54 -31.43
C GLY A 592 -8.82 -71.62 -30.85
N GLY A 593 -9.06 -72.82 -31.19
CA GLY A 593 -8.10 -73.84 -31.61
C GLY A 593 -7.08 -74.38 -30.63
N GLY A 594 -7.11 -75.66 -30.44
CA GLY A 594 -6.12 -76.42 -29.64
C GLY A 594 -4.68 -76.36 -30.17
N LYS A 595 -3.75 -76.88 -29.37
CA LYS A 595 -2.26 -76.87 -29.60
C LYS A 595 -1.81 -77.18 -31.03
N ARG A 596 -2.58 -77.98 -31.74
CA ARG A 596 -2.30 -78.44 -33.12
C ARG A 596 -2.50 -77.30 -34.18
N GLN A 597 -3.52 -76.43 -34.00
CA GLN A 597 -3.76 -75.27 -34.89
C GLN A 597 -2.74 -74.16 -34.69
N LYS A 598 -2.23 -73.96 -33.45
CA LYS A 598 -1.14 -73.02 -33.17
C LYS A 598 0.21 -73.41 -33.84
N MET A 599 0.49 -74.72 -33.92
CA MET A 599 1.70 -75.21 -34.58
C MET A 599 1.63 -75.04 -36.11
N ASN A 600 0.46 -75.31 -36.72
CA ASN A 600 0.25 -75.12 -38.14
C ASN A 600 0.29 -73.62 -38.57
N ALA A 601 -0.25 -72.68 -37.76
CA ALA A 601 -0.16 -71.26 -37.99
C ALA A 601 1.29 -70.74 -37.92
N ARG A 602 2.13 -71.26 -37.03
CA ARG A 602 3.55 -70.95 -36.97
C ARG A 602 4.34 -71.52 -38.13
N ALA A 603 4.00 -72.75 -38.60
CA ALA A 603 4.61 -73.39 -39.78
C ALA A 603 4.25 -72.67 -41.08
N SER A 604 3.09 -72.00 -41.17
CA SER A 604 2.69 -71.20 -42.35
C SER A 604 3.29 -69.77 -42.40
N GLY A 605 4.19 -69.41 -41.49
CA GLY A 605 4.92 -68.12 -41.49
C GLY A 605 4.09 -66.88 -41.15
N ILE A 606 2.91 -67.04 -40.55
CA ILE A 606 1.99 -65.92 -40.22
C ILE A 606 2.71 -64.85 -39.31
N GLY A 607 3.59 -65.28 -38.42
CA GLY A 607 4.36 -64.38 -37.57
C GLY A 607 5.46 -63.58 -38.28
N VAL A 608 6.04 -64.16 -39.38
CA VAL A 608 7.11 -63.55 -40.17
C VAL A 608 6.54 -62.52 -41.17
N GLN A 609 5.38 -62.80 -41.73
CA GLN A 609 4.70 -61.86 -42.67
C GLN A 609 4.23 -60.57 -41.99
N ALA A 610 3.86 -60.61 -40.72
CA ALA A 610 3.44 -59.42 -39.99
C ALA A 610 4.59 -58.40 -39.82
N HIS A 611 5.83 -58.85 -39.61
CA HIS A 611 6.99 -57.98 -39.50
C HIS A 611 7.41 -57.35 -40.83
N SER A 612 7.28 -58.09 -41.97
CA SER A 612 7.61 -57.55 -43.28
C SER A 612 6.59 -56.53 -43.82
N ASN A 613 5.32 -56.63 -43.38
CA ASN A 613 4.29 -55.69 -43.76
C ASN A 613 4.33 -54.38 -42.94
N ILE A 614 4.78 -54.39 -41.68
CA ILE A 614 4.97 -53.17 -40.90
C ILE A 614 6.05 -52.27 -41.53
N GLY A 615 7.14 -52.84 -42.05
CA GLY A 615 8.17 -52.08 -42.76
C GLY A 615 7.68 -51.50 -44.10
N LYS A 616 6.80 -52.17 -44.83
CA LYS A 616 6.22 -51.67 -46.08
C LYS A 616 5.17 -50.58 -45.89
N PHE A 617 4.41 -50.63 -44.84
CA PHE A 617 3.44 -49.58 -44.48
C PHE A 617 4.12 -48.27 -44.07
N ALA A 618 5.29 -48.32 -43.45
CA ALA A 618 6.06 -47.13 -43.09
C ALA A 618 6.69 -46.40 -44.28
N MET A 619 6.89 -47.10 -45.42
CA MET A 619 7.53 -46.51 -46.59
C MET A 619 6.59 -45.92 -47.63
N THR A 620 5.27 -46.16 -47.55
CA THR A 620 4.32 -45.75 -48.63
C THR A 620 3.53 -44.48 -48.34
N LYS A 621 3.72 -43.79 -47.25
CA LYS A 621 3.00 -42.54 -46.97
C LYS A 621 3.92 -41.39 -46.49
N LYS A 622 4.97 -41.12 -47.29
CA LYS A 622 5.77 -39.90 -47.12
C LYS A 622 5.15 -38.64 -47.75
N SER A 623 3.96 -38.78 -48.46
CA SER A 623 3.32 -37.68 -49.16
C SER A 623 2.17 -36.98 -48.45
N ASP A 624 1.71 -37.49 -47.27
CA ASP A 624 0.53 -36.93 -46.60
C ASP A 624 0.77 -36.40 -45.20
N LEU A 625 2.05 -36.13 -44.83
CA LEU A 625 2.35 -35.39 -43.62
C LEU A 625 2.37 -33.88 -43.90
N PRO A 626 1.62 -33.06 -43.18
CA PRO A 626 1.69 -31.62 -43.34
C PRO A 626 3.12 -31.16 -43.07
N THR A 627 3.71 -30.47 -44.04
CA THR A 627 5.03 -29.85 -43.97
C THR A 627 5.03 -28.82 -42.82
N VAL A 628 5.61 -29.21 -41.69
CA VAL A 628 6.03 -28.24 -40.69
C VAL A 628 7.30 -27.59 -41.24
N HIS A 629 7.21 -26.35 -41.68
CA HIS A 629 8.36 -25.55 -42.06
C HIS A 629 9.25 -25.32 -40.85
N ASN A 630 10.21 -26.20 -40.65
CA ASN A 630 11.36 -25.92 -39.80
C ASN A 630 12.45 -25.26 -40.66
N ARG A 631 12.52 -23.95 -40.64
CA ARG A 631 13.71 -23.21 -41.04
C ARG A 631 14.74 -23.33 -39.92
N SER A 632 15.62 -24.32 -40.00
CA SER A 632 16.98 -24.21 -39.47
C SER A 632 17.91 -24.77 -40.53
N LYS A 633 18.50 -23.87 -41.28
CA LYS A 633 19.76 -24.14 -41.99
C LYS A 633 20.85 -24.18 -40.91
N ASN A 634 21.37 -25.35 -40.68
CA ASN A 634 22.79 -25.69 -40.46
C ASN A 634 22.82 -27.14 -39.98
N ALA A 635 22.85 -28.04 -40.96
CA ALA A 635 23.18 -29.43 -40.77
C ALA A 635 24.64 -29.58 -41.22
N ASP A 636 25.56 -29.28 -40.33
CA ASP A 636 26.97 -29.68 -40.42
C ASP A 636 27.57 -29.58 -39.03
N ASP A 637 27.25 -30.53 -38.20
CA ASP A 637 27.99 -30.96 -37.01
C ASP A 637 27.29 -32.19 -36.40
N CYS A 638 27.18 -33.24 -37.22
CA CYS A 638 27.00 -34.57 -36.68
C CYS A 638 28.38 -35.11 -36.30
N VAL A 639 28.72 -34.95 -35.03
CA VAL A 639 29.84 -35.71 -34.44
C VAL A 639 29.49 -37.19 -34.50
N ASP A 640 30.28 -37.91 -35.25
CA ASP A 640 30.18 -39.36 -35.44
C ASP A 640 30.45 -40.10 -34.12
N MET A 641 29.38 -40.65 -33.53
CA MET A 641 29.41 -41.41 -32.27
C MET A 641 30.02 -42.83 -32.43
N ARG A 642 30.99 -43.01 -33.34
CA ARG A 642 31.65 -44.29 -33.54
C ARG A 642 33.07 -44.42 -32.97
N GLU A 643 33.59 -43.39 -32.27
CA GLU A 643 34.91 -43.44 -31.65
C GLU A 643 34.90 -43.55 -30.13
N PHE A 644 34.08 -44.40 -29.56
CA PHE A 644 34.26 -44.87 -28.18
C PHE A 644 33.98 -46.38 -28.14
N ARG A 645 34.88 -47.16 -28.74
CA ARG A 645 35.04 -48.54 -28.41
C ARG A 645 36.49 -48.78 -28.02
N ASP A 646 36.59 -49.19 -26.77
CA ASP A 646 37.62 -50.10 -26.24
C ASP A 646 39.07 -49.79 -26.58
N ASP A 647 39.78 -49.15 -25.67
CA ASP A 647 41.12 -49.49 -25.29
C ASP A 647 41.37 -48.98 -23.90
N ASP A 648 41.36 -49.93 -22.92
CA ASP A 648 42.27 -50.02 -21.79
C ASP A 648 41.76 -51.08 -20.83
N ALA A 649 42.15 -52.30 -21.16
CA ALA A 649 42.34 -53.40 -20.23
C ALA A 649 43.83 -53.51 -20.00
N GLU A 650 44.32 -52.92 -18.88
CA GLU A 650 45.40 -53.45 -18.04
C GLU A 650 45.34 -52.78 -16.67
#